data_74fa477f6a6ceddb448d656ae84cc4bb
#
_entry.id   74fa477f6a6ceddb448d656ae84cc4bb
#
_cell.length_a   1.000
_cell.length_b   1.000
_cell.length_c   1.000
_cell.angle_alpha   90.00
_cell.angle_beta   90.00
_cell.angle_gamma   90.00
#
_symmetry.space_group_name_H-M   'P 1'
#
loop_
_entity.id
_entity.type
_entity.pdbx_description
1 polymer ?
#
loop_
_entity_poly.entity_id
_entity_poly.type
_entity_poly.pdbx_seq_one_letter_code
_entity_poly.pdbx_strand_id
1 'polypeptide(L)'
;EQIEMMRHKPNYTNIMQALSATRHERVEAEYMNTQASFNIPTKFSNGYSKAIEWIEANQHLNEGLLFQGYKYANSVIDEETGRALEYRHLIQDPKYKNIWNEAGCKEFGRLFQGYGKNTDGTKIVEGTNTCHWIRKHLIPAKKKVTYARTVVDIRPEKEDPNRVRITAGGDRLDYYGETSTETASLETAKILINSVLSTKNAKFMAIDISNFYIQTDLPDYQYMRFHKSMIPSNIIDEYKLTTVMDDDGWCYAEIRKCIYGLKEAGYLANIELKRILALDGYIPSKFTPGLFFHKTRDISFSLVVDDFGVKYTKKEDAEHLVATLEQRYPIKTVWEPNYYLGITLEFDYVLRTCKMSMPGYVLEALLYFQHVNGNDDYINNTYGPSPYTAPVYGRKTQMARIDDTDPMNQKQIKLLQQVCGKFLYYARAVDCTMLHALNDLATRTHNGTQETMKALTHFLNYCATNPDSVVTHRASDMILHNHSDAAYLVASEARSRAGGFTYLGNNKNNIQIINGSISVIAKIIKSVMSSAAESEVGAIFMNARDILPLRMTCEELGHPQPATPIRTDNNTADGIINGTFQQNRSKAIDMRFYWLIDRAKQGQFSIYWARGETNLADYFTKHHSGSHHRRVRPIYTT
;
A
#
# COMPACT_ATOMS: atom_id res chain seq x y z
N GLU A 1 -29.63 19.95 11.62
CA GLU A 1 -28.97 19.37 12.83
C GLU A 1 -28.41 17.96 12.58
N GLN A 2 -29.12 17.03 11.93
CA GLN A 2 -28.57 15.70 11.61
C GLN A 2 -27.45 15.72 10.56
N ILE A 3 -27.42 16.69 9.67
CA ILE A 3 -26.36 16.86 8.66
C ILE A 3 -25.10 17.49 9.26
N GLU A 4 -25.24 18.33 10.29
CA GLU A 4 -24.08 18.91 11.00
C GLU A 4 -23.38 17.93 11.94
N MET A 5 -24.10 16.98 12.53
CA MET A 5 -23.50 15.90 13.33
C MET A 5 -22.68 14.89 12.51
N MET A 6 -22.92 14.80 11.19
CA MET A 6 -22.10 13.96 10.28
C MET A 6 -20.76 14.60 9.89
N ARG A 7 -20.60 15.91 10.05
CA ARG A 7 -19.34 16.64 9.72
C ARG A 7 -18.23 16.48 10.75
N HIS A 8 -18.49 15.91 11.92
CA HIS A 8 -17.52 15.77 13.02
C HIS A 8 -17.12 14.31 13.32
N LYS A 9 -17.19 13.38 12.37
CA LYS A 9 -16.53 12.08 12.48
C LYS A 9 -15.26 12.08 11.63
N PRO A 10 -14.12 12.53 12.19
CA PRO A 10 -12.85 12.40 11.50
C PRO A 10 -12.44 10.91 11.51
N ASN A 11 -11.88 10.43 10.42
CA ASN A 11 -10.98 9.29 10.28
C ASN A 11 -11.49 7.91 9.86
N TYR A 12 -12.76 7.60 9.78
CA TYR A 12 -13.17 6.31 9.19
C TYR A 12 -13.00 6.30 7.66
N THR A 13 -13.21 7.43 7.01
CA THR A 13 -13.03 7.59 5.57
C THR A 13 -11.55 7.54 5.19
N ASN A 14 -10.65 8.07 6.02
CA ASN A 14 -9.21 8.09 5.74
C ASN A 14 -8.57 6.70 5.92
N ILE A 15 -9.00 5.91 6.90
CA ILE A 15 -8.54 4.52 7.07
C ILE A 15 -9.06 3.64 5.91
N MET A 16 -10.31 3.83 5.49
CA MET A 16 -10.87 3.07 4.36
C MET A 16 -10.31 3.53 3.01
N GLN A 17 -9.94 4.79 2.86
CA GLN A 17 -9.24 5.30 1.68
C GLN A 17 -7.77 4.85 1.66
N ALA A 18 -7.07 4.83 2.80
CA ALA A 18 -5.75 4.22 2.94
C ALA A 18 -5.80 2.70 2.68
N LEU A 19 -6.88 2.02 3.09
CA LEU A 19 -7.13 0.60 2.80
C LEU A 19 -7.47 0.32 1.33
N SER A 20 -7.93 1.33 0.57
CA SER A 20 -8.22 1.21 -0.86
C SER A 20 -7.09 1.74 -1.76
N ALA A 21 -6.15 2.48 -1.20
CA ALA A 21 -5.07 3.09 -1.96
C ALA A 21 -3.83 2.20 -1.94
N THR A 22 -3.57 1.57 -3.05
CA THR A 22 -2.30 0.93 -3.40
C THR A 22 -1.26 1.99 -3.71
N ARG A 23 -0.86 2.82 -2.75
CA ARG A 23 0.15 3.83 -3.01
C ARG A 23 1.18 3.89 -1.91
N HIS A 24 2.39 3.54 -2.28
CA HIS A 24 3.60 3.86 -1.50
C HIS A 24 3.65 5.36 -1.18
N GLU A 25 3.27 6.24 -2.10
CA GLU A 25 3.30 7.70 -1.94
C GLU A 25 2.11 8.28 -1.16
N ARG A 26 0.92 7.69 -1.17
CA ARG A 26 -0.20 8.13 -0.33
C ARG A 26 -0.02 7.68 1.12
N VAL A 27 0.48 6.49 1.33
CA VAL A 27 0.91 6.04 2.65
C VAL A 27 2.06 6.91 3.14
N GLU A 28 3.02 7.29 2.28
CA GLU A 28 4.08 8.26 2.58
C GLU A 28 3.52 9.67 2.86
N ALA A 29 2.57 10.19 2.08
CA ALA A 29 2.03 11.53 2.27
C ALA A 29 1.14 11.67 3.52
N GLU A 30 0.28 10.69 3.85
CA GLU A 30 -0.48 10.65 5.10
C GLU A 30 0.43 10.32 6.31
N TYR A 31 1.44 9.49 6.10
CA TYR A 31 2.48 9.20 7.08
C TYR A 31 3.35 10.44 7.37
N MET A 32 3.61 11.27 6.36
CA MET A 32 4.30 12.55 6.50
C MET A 32 3.56 13.56 7.38
N ASN A 33 2.23 13.58 7.34
CA ASN A 33 1.42 14.49 8.14
C ASN A 33 1.34 14.13 9.63
N THR A 34 1.76 12.92 10.03
CA THR A 34 1.68 12.46 11.42
C THR A 34 2.99 12.57 12.21
N GLN A 35 4.13 12.90 11.57
CA GLN A 35 5.43 12.98 12.27
C GLN A 35 5.80 14.39 12.78
N ALA A 36 4.98 14.99 13.61
CA ALA A 36 5.45 16.11 14.45
C ALA A 36 6.10 15.56 15.72
N SER A 37 7.42 15.72 15.79
CA SER A 37 8.31 15.68 16.98
C SER A 37 8.23 14.45 17.91
N PHE A 38 9.24 13.59 17.85
CA PHE A 38 9.58 12.66 18.93
C PHE A 38 11.01 12.90 19.45
N ASN A 39 11.14 13.26 20.72
CA ASN A 39 12.35 13.06 21.49
C ASN A 39 12.36 11.61 22.00
N ILE A 40 13.29 10.80 21.51
CA ILE A 40 13.45 9.40 21.91
C ILE A 40 14.45 9.33 23.08
N PRO A 41 14.15 8.62 24.16
CA PRO A 41 15.09 8.46 25.29
C PRO A 41 16.32 7.62 24.90
N THR A 42 17.47 8.02 25.40
CA THR A 42 18.82 7.47 25.13
C THR A 42 19.07 5.99 25.53
N LYS A 43 18.09 5.23 25.94
CA LYS A 43 18.22 3.82 26.38
C LYS A 43 18.27 2.76 25.25
N PHE A 44 18.20 3.17 23.98
CA PHE A 44 18.03 2.25 22.86
C PHE A 44 19.26 2.02 21.97
N SER A 45 20.42 2.60 22.29
CA SER A 45 21.66 2.42 21.51
C SER A 45 22.16 0.96 21.44
N ASN A 46 21.93 0.16 22.49
CA ASN A 46 22.38 -1.24 22.53
C ASN A 46 21.51 -2.21 21.69
N GLY A 47 20.28 -1.84 21.37
CA GLY A 47 19.40 -2.66 20.54
C GLY A 47 19.74 -2.62 19.05
N TYR A 48 20.18 -1.45 18.58
CA TYR A 48 20.55 -1.27 17.17
C TYR A 48 21.84 -2.01 16.81
N SER A 49 22.87 -1.92 17.66
CA SER A 49 24.13 -2.66 17.47
C SER A 49 23.91 -4.16 17.42
N LYS A 50 23.03 -4.71 18.27
CA LYS A 50 22.68 -6.14 18.26
C LYS A 50 21.90 -6.56 17.03
N ALA A 51 21.05 -5.67 16.46
CA ALA A 51 20.35 -5.96 15.21
C ALA A 51 21.33 -6.01 14.03
N ILE A 52 22.30 -5.11 13.99
CA ILE A 52 23.38 -5.13 12.99
C ILE A 52 24.24 -6.40 13.15
N GLU A 53 24.67 -6.74 14.36
CA GLU A 53 25.41 -7.98 14.67
C GLU A 53 24.63 -9.23 14.25
N TRP A 54 23.30 -9.25 14.45
CA TRP A 54 22.46 -10.36 14.02
C TRP A 54 22.34 -10.43 12.49
N ILE A 55 22.17 -9.29 11.81
CA ILE A 55 22.15 -9.19 10.35
C ILE A 55 23.49 -9.66 9.78
N GLU A 56 24.61 -9.22 10.36
CA GLU A 56 25.95 -9.60 9.96
C GLU A 56 26.23 -11.09 10.21
N ALA A 57 25.81 -11.63 11.35
CA ALA A 57 25.95 -13.05 11.68
C ALA A 57 25.13 -13.98 10.78
N ASN A 58 24.04 -13.47 10.16
CA ASN A 58 23.17 -14.21 9.27
C ASN A 58 23.34 -13.83 7.79
N GLN A 59 24.42 -13.14 7.42
CA GLN A 59 24.74 -12.74 6.04
C GLN A 59 24.72 -13.89 5.04
N HIS A 60 25.17 -15.08 5.47
CA HIS A 60 25.20 -16.27 4.62
C HIS A 60 23.81 -16.80 4.22
N LEU A 61 22.73 -16.36 4.89
CA LEU A 61 21.36 -16.71 4.56
C LEU A 61 20.73 -15.78 3.52
N ASN A 62 21.34 -14.58 3.29
CA ASN A 62 20.73 -13.54 2.46
C ASN A 62 21.76 -12.60 1.84
N GLU A 63 22.71 -13.10 1.04
CA GLU A 63 23.73 -12.27 0.35
C GLU A 63 23.15 -11.15 -0.55
N GLY A 64 21.86 -11.22 -0.91
CA GLY A 64 21.15 -10.18 -1.66
C GLY A 64 20.49 -9.09 -0.82
N LEU A 65 20.32 -9.27 0.49
CA LEU A 65 19.53 -8.38 1.35
C LEU A 65 20.34 -7.25 1.99
N LEU A 66 21.64 -7.39 2.10
CA LEU A 66 22.52 -6.44 2.80
C LEU A 66 22.84 -5.16 2.04
N PHE A 67 22.57 -5.14 0.73
CA PHE A 67 22.83 -3.97 -0.12
C PHE A 67 21.57 -3.14 -0.44
N GLN A 68 20.41 -3.52 0.03
CA GLN A 68 19.24 -2.63 -0.04
C GLN A 68 19.19 -1.78 1.23
N GLY A 69 19.83 -0.61 1.17
CA GLY A 69 19.86 0.34 2.27
C GLY A 69 18.48 0.63 2.83
N TYR A 70 18.40 0.70 4.13
CA TYR A 70 17.19 0.88 4.92
C TYR A 70 16.41 2.13 4.47
N LYS A 71 15.27 1.95 3.83
CA LYS A 71 14.40 3.05 3.40
C LYS A 71 13.50 3.48 4.55
N TYR A 72 13.94 4.48 5.28
CA TYR A 72 13.09 5.15 6.26
C TYR A 72 12.36 6.30 5.56
N ALA A 73 11.04 6.31 5.60
CA ALA A 73 10.26 7.42 5.07
C ALA A 73 10.68 8.73 5.79
N ASN A 74 11.35 9.62 5.05
CA ASN A 74 11.72 10.98 5.46
C ASN A 74 12.87 11.14 6.47
N SER A 75 13.57 10.09 6.84
CA SER A 75 14.69 10.16 7.78
C SER A 75 15.75 9.11 7.47
N VAL A 76 16.98 9.39 7.88
CA VAL A 76 18.12 8.49 7.79
C VAL A 76 18.44 7.98 9.18
N ILE A 77 18.72 6.70 9.33
CA ILE A 77 19.18 6.17 10.62
C ILE A 77 20.68 6.39 10.75
N ASP A 78 21.05 7.02 11.83
CA ASP A 78 22.44 7.10 12.25
C ASP A 78 22.91 5.74 12.78
N GLU A 79 23.92 5.16 12.16
CA GLU A 79 24.39 3.80 12.44
C GLU A 79 24.99 3.66 13.85
N GLU A 80 25.54 4.74 14.42
CA GLU A 80 26.17 4.71 15.75
C GLU A 80 25.15 4.87 16.87
N THR A 81 24.16 5.74 16.66
CA THR A 81 23.17 6.10 17.69
C THR A 81 21.81 5.44 17.52
N GLY A 82 21.54 4.85 16.36
CA GLY A 82 20.23 4.30 16.00
C GLY A 82 19.12 5.35 15.87
N ARG A 83 19.46 6.65 15.81
CA ARG A 83 18.49 7.74 15.74
C ARG A 83 18.07 8.00 14.31
N ALA A 84 16.78 8.25 14.12
CA ALA A 84 16.25 8.78 12.87
C ALA A 84 16.60 10.26 12.73
N LEU A 85 17.41 10.60 11.73
CA LEU A 85 17.85 11.95 11.42
C LEU A 85 17.07 12.51 10.24
N GLU A 86 16.36 13.62 10.46
CA GLU A 86 15.73 14.40 9.40
C GLU A 86 16.76 15.31 8.70
N TYR A 87 16.42 15.86 7.54
CA TYR A 87 17.30 16.77 6.78
C TYR A 87 17.96 17.86 7.64
N ARG A 88 17.19 18.51 8.52
CA ARG A 88 17.68 19.57 9.42
C ARG A 88 18.79 19.10 10.38
N HIS A 89 18.78 17.83 10.78
CA HIS A 89 19.80 17.24 11.64
C HIS A 89 21.04 16.90 10.82
N LEU A 90 20.83 16.31 9.64
CA LEU A 90 21.89 15.86 8.75
C LEU A 90 22.77 17.01 8.21
N ILE A 91 22.18 18.16 7.89
CA ILE A 91 22.93 19.34 7.42
C ILE A 91 23.66 20.11 8.53
N GLN A 92 23.38 19.81 9.80
CA GLN A 92 24.06 20.40 10.96
C GLN A 92 25.15 19.49 11.52
N ASP A 93 25.04 18.18 11.30
CA ASP A 93 25.96 17.19 11.79
C ASP A 93 27.26 17.18 10.95
N PRO A 94 28.46 17.37 11.54
CA PRO A 94 29.72 17.38 10.80
C PRO A 94 29.95 16.12 9.95
N LYS A 95 29.48 14.96 10.39
CA LYS A 95 29.63 13.66 9.71
C LYS A 95 28.84 13.62 8.40
N TYR A 96 27.64 14.19 8.38
CA TYR A 96 26.68 14.06 7.29
C TYR A 96 26.51 15.33 6.45
N LYS A 97 26.93 16.48 6.98
CA LYS A 97 26.69 17.80 6.42
C LYS A 97 27.03 17.94 4.94
N ASN A 98 28.21 17.50 4.52
CA ASN A 98 28.69 17.68 3.15
C ASN A 98 27.82 16.91 2.16
N ILE A 99 27.53 15.65 2.46
CA ILE A 99 26.74 14.75 1.62
C ILE A 99 25.32 15.30 1.43
N TRP A 100 24.68 15.68 2.54
CA TRP A 100 23.27 16.11 2.51
C TRP A 100 23.09 17.55 2.05
N ASN A 101 24.10 18.43 2.19
CA ASN A 101 24.11 19.73 1.55
C ASN A 101 24.22 19.59 0.02
N GLU A 102 25.07 18.69 -0.48
CA GLU A 102 25.16 18.44 -1.92
C GLU A 102 23.84 17.88 -2.48
N ALA A 103 23.25 16.88 -1.83
CA ALA A 103 21.95 16.35 -2.18
C ALA A 103 20.86 17.43 -2.15
N GLY A 104 20.90 18.34 -1.17
CA GLY A 104 20.03 19.50 -1.10
C GLY A 104 20.24 20.47 -2.27
N CYS A 105 21.50 20.78 -2.62
CA CYS A 105 21.80 21.61 -3.78
C CYS A 105 21.23 21.05 -5.09
N LYS A 106 21.35 19.73 -5.29
CA LYS A 106 20.77 19.06 -6.45
C LYS A 106 19.25 19.20 -6.50
N GLU A 107 18.55 19.04 -5.37
CA GLU A 107 17.08 19.18 -5.34
C GLU A 107 16.62 20.62 -5.53
N PHE A 108 17.27 21.60 -4.87
CA PHE A 108 16.99 23.01 -5.12
C PHE A 108 17.27 23.38 -6.58
N GLY A 109 18.44 23.00 -7.12
CA GLY A 109 18.78 23.22 -8.52
C GLY A 109 17.73 22.65 -9.45
N ARG A 110 17.30 21.42 -9.23
CA ARG A 110 16.28 20.74 -10.04
C ARG A 110 14.93 21.47 -10.02
N LEU A 111 14.45 21.92 -8.86
CA LEU A 111 13.16 22.58 -8.75
C LEU A 111 13.18 24.04 -9.25
N PHE A 112 14.32 24.71 -9.14
CA PHE A 112 14.49 26.10 -9.56
C PHE A 112 15.15 26.20 -10.96
N GLN A 113 16.10 27.09 -11.17
CA GLN A 113 16.71 27.39 -12.46
C GLN A 113 18.08 26.70 -12.67
N GLY A 114 18.30 25.57 -11.99
CA GLY A 114 19.53 24.79 -12.08
C GLY A 114 20.56 25.19 -11.03
N TYR A 115 21.62 24.37 -10.87
CA TYR A 115 22.68 24.59 -9.89
C TYR A 115 24.05 24.22 -10.45
N GLY A 116 25.04 25.03 -10.07
CA GLY A 116 26.44 24.80 -10.43
C GLY A 116 26.74 25.03 -11.92
N LYS A 117 28.01 25.04 -12.28
CA LYS A 117 28.47 25.12 -13.66
C LYS A 117 29.61 24.16 -13.92
N ASN A 118 29.54 23.45 -15.00
CA ASN A 118 30.64 22.66 -15.54
C ASN A 118 31.70 23.56 -16.18
N THR A 119 32.83 23.00 -16.56
CA THR A 119 33.92 23.71 -17.24
C THR A 119 33.53 24.29 -18.60
N ASP A 120 32.54 23.70 -19.25
CA ASP A 120 31.96 24.17 -20.53
C ASP A 120 30.84 25.22 -20.34
N GLY A 121 30.52 25.59 -19.10
CA GLY A 121 29.49 26.58 -18.77
C GLY A 121 28.06 26.01 -18.66
N THR A 122 27.83 24.72 -18.94
CA THR A 122 26.55 24.07 -18.72
C THR A 122 26.27 23.91 -17.23
N LYS A 123 24.98 23.78 -16.85
CA LYS A 123 24.61 23.54 -15.46
C LYS A 123 24.99 22.11 -15.04
N ILE A 124 25.49 21.94 -13.81
CA ILE A 124 25.70 20.62 -13.20
C ILE A 124 24.34 19.95 -12.97
N VAL A 125 23.35 20.74 -12.54
CA VAL A 125 21.95 20.29 -12.39
C VAL A 125 21.06 21.21 -13.21
N GLU A 126 20.37 20.66 -14.19
CA GLU A 126 19.39 21.39 -14.98
C GLU A 126 18.13 21.68 -14.14
N GLY A 127 17.63 22.91 -14.29
CA GLY A 127 16.44 23.38 -13.60
C GLY A 127 15.16 23.09 -14.38
N THR A 128 14.10 22.74 -13.65
CA THR A 128 12.77 22.50 -14.24
C THR A 128 11.87 23.74 -14.26
N ASN A 129 12.33 24.87 -13.68
CA ASN A 129 11.55 26.09 -13.51
C ASN A 129 10.20 25.86 -12.78
N THR A 130 10.17 24.88 -11.90
CA THR A 130 8.97 24.56 -11.10
C THR A 130 8.73 25.64 -10.06
N CYS A 131 9.79 26.16 -9.46
CA CYS A 131 9.75 27.21 -8.44
C CYS A 131 10.58 28.41 -8.84
N HIS A 132 10.14 29.60 -8.44
CA HIS A 132 10.88 30.85 -8.62
C HIS A 132 10.98 31.59 -7.30
N TRP A 133 12.18 32.09 -6.95
CA TRP A 133 12.36 32.93 -5.79
C TRP A 133 11.63 34.25 -5.97
N ILE A 134 10.91 34.71 -4.96
CA ILE A 134 10.09 35.91 -4.99
C ILE A 134 10.22 36.69 -3.68
N ARG A 135 10.15 38.03 -3.76
CA ARG A 135 10.07 38.86 -2.56
C ARG A 135 8.68 38.75 -1.92
N LYS A 136 8.61 38.73 -0.61
CA LYS A 136 7.36 38.58 0.16
C LYS A 136 6.24 39.55 -0.27
N HIS A 137 6.56 40.81 -0.53
CA HIS A 137 5.58 41.85 -0.89
C HIS A 137 4.99 41.64 -2.30
N LEU A 138 5.60 40.81 -3.15
CA LEU A 138 5.08 40.47 -4.47
C LEU A 138 4.06 39.32 -4.45
N ILE A 139 3.88 38.69 -3.31
CA ILE A 139 2.89 37.63 -3.15
C ILE A 139 1.50 38.29 -3.08
N PRO A 140 0.54 37.85 -3.91
CA PRO A 140 -0.81 38.44 -3.89
C PRO A 140 -1.46 38.31 -2.52
N ALA A 141 -2.08 39.38 -2.01
CA ALA A 141 -2.63 39.45 -0.65
C ALA A 141 -3.67 38.35 -0.33
N LYS A 142 -4.36 37.82 -1.35
CA LYS A 142 -5.34 36.73 -1.21
C LYS A 142 -4.73 35.35 -1.15
N LYS A 143 -3.42 35.19 -1.42
CA LYS A 143 -2.74 33.91 -1.45
C LYS A 143 -2.18 33.54 -0.08
N LYS A 144 -2.41 32.30 0.32
CA LYS A 144 -1.78 31.72 1.51
C LYS A 144 -0.37 31.25 1.16
N VAL A 145 0.56 31.49 2.08
CA VAL A 145 1.93 30.96 1.97
C VAL A 145 2.02 29.72 2.85
N THR A 146 2.35 28.60 2.23
CA THR A 146 2.58 27.35 2.98
C THR A 146 4.06 27.18 3.34
N TYR A 147 4.36 26.12 4.06
CA TYR A 147 5.74 25.72 4.39
C TYR A 147 6.28 24.74 3.35
N ALA A 148 7.58 24.79 3.13
CA ALA A 148 8.29 23.71 2.44
C ALA A 148 8.71 22.64 3.46
N ARG A 149 8.54 21.40 3.12
CA ARG A 149 9.04 20.25 3.88
C ARG A 149 10.14 19.58 3.07
N THR A 150 11.28 19.33 3.73
CA THR A 150 12.40 18.61 3.13
C THR A 150 12.44 17.20 3.68
N VAL A 151 12.42 16.25 2.78
CA VAL A 151 12.39 14.81 3.05
C VAL A 151 13.71 14.21 2.58
N VAL A 152 14.23 13.25 3.29
CA VAL A 152 15.48 12.54 2.98
C VAL A 152 15.24 11.05 2.80
N ASP A 153 15.96 10.45 1.87
CA ASP A 153 15.88 9.03 1.54
C ASP A 153 17.24 8.52 1.05
N ILE A 154 17.60 7.29 1.36
CA ILE A 154 18.81 6.63 0.84
C ILE A 154 18.37 5.52 -0.11
N ARG A 155 18.91 5.53 -1.33
CA ARG A 155 18.64 4.56 -2.39
C ARG A 155 19.94 3.97 -2.90
N PRO A 156 20.50 2.96 -2.24
CA PRO A 156 21.83 2.41 -2.57
C PRO A 156 21.93 1.88 -3.99
N GLU A 157 20.80 1.48 -4.58
CA GLU A 157 20.71 0.97 -5.95
C GLU A 157 20.82 2.06 -7.02
N LYS A 158 20.85 3.34 -6.64
CA LYS A 158 20.97 4.48 -7.58
C LYS A 158 22.41 5.01 -7.59
N GLU A 159 22.80 5.55 -8.74
CA GLU A 159 24.07 6.24 -8.94
C GLU A 159 24.28 7.37 -7.89
N ASP A 160 23.20 8.09 -7.56
CA ASP A 160 23.16 9.06 -6.47
C ASP A 160 22.24 8.51 -5.35
N PRO A 161 22.83 7.88 -4.32
CA PRO A 161 22.05 7.18 -3.31
C PRO A 161 21.36 8.13 -2.32
N ASN A 162 21.90 9.34 -2.10
CA ASN A 162 21.42 10.27 -1.10
C ASN A 162 20.39 11.23 -1.72
N ARG A 163 19.13 11.00 -1.47
CA ARG A 163 18.05 11.78 -2.07
C ARG A 163 17.45 12.76 -1.10
N VAL A 164 17.32 14.00 -1.55
CA VAL A 164 16.52 15.05 -0.92
C VAL A 164 15.29 15.31 -1.78
N ARG A 165 14.13 15.46 -1.17
CA ARG A 165 12.89 15.94 -1.81
C ARG A 165 12.32 17.12 -1.07
N ILE A 166 11.89 18.14 -1.81
CA ILE A 166 11.13 19.28 -1.29
C ILE A 166 9.67 19.09 -1.65
N THR A 167 8.79 19.18 -0.66
CA THR A 167 7.34 19.07 -0.80
C THR A 167 6.65 20.31 -0.25
N ALA A 168 5.51 20.71 -0.83
CA ALA A 168 4.69 21.79 -0.29
C ALA A 168 3.73 21.28 0.78
N GLY A 169 3.49 22.06 1.83
CA GLY A 169 2.51 21.78 2.87
C GLY A 169 1.09 22.08 2.39
N GLY A 170 0.50 21.21 1.56
CA GLY A 170 -0.83 21.40 0.98
C GLY A 170 -1.99 21.44 2.00
N ASP A 171 -1.74 20.97 3.23
CA ASP A 171 -2.68 21.05 4.36
C ASP A 171 -3.08 22.49 4.71
N ARG A 172 -2.19 23.47 4.47
CA ARG A 172 -2.42 24.89 4.74
C ARG A 172 -2.97 25.67 3.55
N LEU A 173 -3.03 25.06 2.37
CA LEU A 173 -3.54 25.72 1.16
C LEU A 173 -5.03 25.45 1.00
N ASP A 174 -5.78 26.48 0.60
CA ASP A 174 -7.17 26.33 0.23
C ASP A 174 -7.25 25.83 -1.22
N TYR A 175 -7.84 24.68 -1.40
CA TYR A 175 -8.17 24.14 -2.70
C TYR A 175 -9.53 23.44 -2.61
N TYR A 176 -10.44 23.84 -3.49
CA TYR A 176 -11.83 23.39 -3.51
C TYR A 176 -12.16 22.55 -4.75
N GLY A 177 -11.19 22.34 -5.62
CA GLY A 177 -11.33 21.51 -6.80
C GLY A 177 -11.18 20.01 -6.51
N GLU A 178 -11.24 19.22 -7.58
CA GLU A 178 -11.07 17.76 -7.52
C GLU A 178 -9.62 17.41 -7.16
N THR A 179 -9.45 16.49 -6.22
CA THR A 179 -8.14 16.02 -5.76
C THR A 179 -7.95 14.53 -5.93
N SER A 180 -9.04 13.82 -6.28
CA SER A 180 -9.05 12.37 -6.42
C SER A 180 -8.57 11.96 -7.81
N THR A 181 -7.70 10.97 -7.88
CA THR A 181 -7.25 10.34 -9.12
C THR A 181 -7.57 8.87 -9.12
N GLU A 182 -8.09 8.37 -10.23
CA GLU A 182 -8.27 6.95 -10.45
C GLU A 182 -6.91 6.28 -10.66
N THR A 183 -6.57 5.33 -9.81
CA THR A 183 -5.33 4.53 -9.90
C THR A 183 -5.68 3.06 -9.81
N ALA A 184 -4.85 2.21 -10.44
CA ALA A 184 -5.03 0.78 -10.36
C ALA A 184 -4.86 0.28 -8.92
N SER A 185 -5.70 -0.66 -8.52
CA SER A 185 -5.59 -1.34 -7.24
C SER A 185 -4.50 -2.43 -7.28
N LEU A 186 -4.07 -2.89 -6.11
CA LEU A 186 -3.15 -4.04 -6.02
C LEU A 186 -3.77 -5.29 -6.66
N GLU A 187 -5.08 -5.49 -6.50
CA GLU A 187 -5.81 -6.58 -7.11
C GLU A 187 -5.77 -6.49 -8.65
N THR A 188 -5.95 -5.28 -9.21
CA THR A 188 -5.81 -5.02 -10.66
C THR A 188 -4.42 -5.38 -11.15
N ALA A 189 -3.36 -4.99 -10.43
CA ALA A 189 -1.97 -5.35 -10.78
C ALA A 189 -1.75 -6.86 -10.72
N LYS A 190 -2.23 -7.55 -9.68
CA LYS A 190 -2.16 -9.01 -9.55
C LYS A 190 -2.90 -9.73 -10.68
N ILE A 191 -4.11 -9.26 -11.05
CA ILE A 191 -4.88 -9.83 -12.17
C ILE A 191 -4.14 -9.62 -13.48
N LEU A 192 -3.56 -8.43 -13.71
CA LEU A 192 -2.76 -8.15 -14.90
C LEU A 192 -1.56 -9.10 -15.03
N ILE A 193 -0.81 -9.32 -13.94
CA ILE A 193 0.32 -10.26 -13.91
C ILE A 193 -0.16 -11.69 -14.19
N ASN A 194 -1.26 -12.14 -13.58
CA ASN A 194 -1.86 -13.44 -13.88
C ASN A 194 -2.32 -13.53 -15.35
N SER A 195 -2.84 -12.43 -15.91
CA SER A 195 -3.21 -12.35 -17.33
C SER A 195 -1.99 -12.49 -18.24
N VAL A 196 -0.83 -11.91 -17.89
CA VAL A 196 0.43 -12.14 -18.60
C VAL A 196 0.80 -13.61 -18.59
N LEU A 197 0.79 -14.26 -17.43
CA LEU A 197 1.10 -15.68 -17.28
C LEU A 197 0.14 -16.57 -18.08
N SER A 198 -1.14 -16.19 -18.17
CA SER A 198 -2.20 -17.00 -18.76
C SER A 198 -2.40 -16.76 -20.25
N THR A 199 -1.83 -15.70 -20.81
CA THR A 199 -1.90 -15.40 -22.24
C THR A 199 -0.65 -15.92 -22.97
N LYS A 200 -0.83 -16.59 -24.10
CA LYS A 200 0.29 -17.11 -24.90
C LYS A 200 1.16 -15.97 -25.44
N ASN A 201 2.47 -16.10 -25.29
CA ASN A 201 3.47 -15.13 -25.74
C ASN A 201 3.39 -13.75 -25.06
N ALA A 202 2.53 -13.57 -24.07
CA ALA A 202 2.48 -12.29 -23.35
C ALA A 202 3.73 -12.10 -22.49
N LYS A 203 4.16 -10.85 -22.39
CA LYS A 203 5.28 -10.40 -21.58
C LYS A 203 4.83 -9.25 -20.68
N PHE A 204 5.57 -9.06 -19.60
CA PHE A 204 5.39 -7.95 -18.68
C PHE A 204 6.56 -6.98 -18.77
N MET A 205 6.29 -5.69 -18.82
CA MET A 205 7.30 -4.65 -18.65
C MET A 205 6.81 -3.57 -17.71
N ALA A 206 7.73 -2.77 -17.19
CA ALA A 206 7.41 -1.62 -16.35
C ALA A 206 7.96 -0.32 -16.96
N ILE A 207 7.20 0.77 -16.79
CA ILE A 207 7.64 2.12 -17.17
C ILE A 207 7.42 3.03 -15.96
N ASP A 208 8.41 3.85 -15.65
CA ASP A 208 8.39 4.90 -14.62
C ASP A 208 8.54 6.27 -15.29
N ILE A 209 7.60 7.19 -15.04
CA ILE A 209 7.72 8.57 -15.51
C ILE A 209 8.54 9.37 -14.50
N SER A 210 9.72 9.77 -14.91
CA SER A 210 10.63 10.54 -14.06
C SER A 210 10.10 11.96 -13.83
N ASN A 211 10.08 12.38 -12.55
CA ASN A 211 9.63 13.73 -12.18
C ASN A 211 8.21 14.08 -12.66
N PHE A 212 7.27 13.12 -12.57
CA PHE A 212 5.95 13.20 -13.17
C PHE A 212 5.21 14.51 -12.90
N TYR A 213 5.06 14.90 -11.63
CA TYR A 213 4.28 16.09 -11.29
C TYR A 213 4.84 17.38 -11.85
N ILE A 214 6.16 17.58 -11.79
CA ILE A 214 6.80 18.82 -12.24
C ILE A 214 6.82 19.02 -13.76
N GLN A 215 6.28 18.06 -14.52
CA GLN A 215 6.02 18.22 -15.95
C GLN A 215 4.71 18.96 -16.24
N THR A 216 3.85 19.17 -15.23
CA THR A 216 2.52 19.76 -15.40
C THR A 216 2.48 21.15 -14.77
N ASP A 217 2.06 22.16 -15.54
CA ASP A 217 1.93 23.53 -15.07
C ASP A 217 0.72 23.68 -14.14
N LEU A 218 0.84 24.57 -13.16
CA LEU A 218 -0.28 24.97 -12.31
C LEU A 218 -1.07 26.11 -12.99
N PRO A 219 -2.38 25.97 -13.12
CA PRO A 219 -3.21 27.05 -13.67
C PRO A 219 -3.30 28.27 -12.73
N ASP A 220 -3.06 28.05 -11.44
CA ASP A 220 -3.08 29.07 -10.39
C ASP A 220 -1.91 28.86 -9.43
N TYR A 221 -0.94 29.78 -9.48
CA TYR A 221 0.32 29.63 -8.75
C TYR A 221 0.11 29.60 -7.24
N GLN A 222 0.91 28.75 -6.57
CA GLN A 222 0.94 28.62 -5.13
C GLN A 222 2.24 29.18 -4.55
N TYR A 223 2.30 29.39 -3.23
CA TYR A 223 3.45 30.04 -2.59
C TYR A 223 3.89 29.24 -1.37
N MET A 224 5.20 29.01 -1.25
CA MET A 224 5.80 28.39 -0.07
C MET A 224 6.98 29.19 0.43
N ARG A 225 7.37 28.94 1.69
CA ARG A 225 8.51 29.59 2.31
C ARG A 225 9.50 28.59 2.89
N PHE A 226 10.76 28.98 2.89
CA PHE A 226 11.90 28.27 3.43
C PHE A 226 12.60 29.16 4.46
N HIS A 227 12.96 28.61 5.60
CA HIS A 227 13.88 29.30 6.50
C HIS A 227 15.33 29.10 6.01
N LYS A 228 16.18 30.12 6.11
CA LYS A 228 17.60 30.09 5.65
C LYS A 228 18.39 28.88 6.16
N SER A 229 18.07 28.40 7.39
CA SER A 229 18.76 27.25 8.00
C SER A 229 18.48 25.93 7.27
N MET A 230 17.47 25.88 6.39
CA MET A 230 17.10 24.70 5.59
C MET A 230 17.61 24.78 4.15
N ILE A 231 18.24 25.90 3.77
CA ILE A 231 18.76 26.13 2.42
C ILE A 231 20.28 25.99 2.46
N PRO A 232 20.89 25.12 1.63
CA PRO A 232 22.35 25.03 1.52
C PRO A 232 22.97 26.39 1.20
N SER A 233 24.13 26.72 1.81
CA SER A 233 24.84 27.99 1.59
C SER A 233 25.13 28.25 0.11
N ASN A 234 25.53 27.23 -0.62
CA ASN A 234 25.82 27.33 -2.05
C ASN A 234 24.59 27.79 -2.87
N ILE A 235 23.38 27.37 -2.47
CA ILE A 235 22.13 27.83 -3.09
C ILE A 235 21.85 29.29 -2.71
N ILE A 236 22.08 29.68 -1.45
CA ILE A 236 21.93 31.06 -0.99
C ILE A 236 22.83 31.98 -1.83
N ASP A 237 24.08 31.59 -2.06
CA ASP A 237 25.07 32.39 -2.80
C ASP A 237 24.74 32.42 -4.30
N GLU A 238 24.47 31.27 -4.93
CA GLU A 238 24.19 31.20 -6.39
C GLU A 238 22.95 31.99 -6.77
N TYR A 239 21.89 31.90 -5.98
CA TYR A 239 20.65 32.66 -6.23
C TYR A 239 20.61 34.04 -5.56
N LYS A 240 21.68 34.47 -4.88
CA LYS A 240 21.77 35.76 -4.15
C LYS A 240 20.57 35.97 -3.21
N LEU A 241 20.18 34.92 -2.47
CA LEU A 241 18.94 34.92 -1.69
C LEU A 241 18.95 35.92 -0.55
N THR A 242 20.10 36.40 -0.09
CA THR A 242 20.23 37.49 0.88
C THR A 242 19.52 38.79 0.42
N THR A 243 19.33 38.97 -0.89
CA THR A 243 18.67 40.16 -1.46
C THR A 243 17.15 40.06 -1.49
N VAL A 244 16.60 38.85 -1.31
CA VAL A 244 15.14 38.57 -1.35
C VAL A 244 14.59 38.01 -0.05
N MET A 245 15.48 37.67 0.90
CA MET A 245 15.17 37.19 2.24
C MET A 245 14.53 38.30 3.09
N ASP A 246 13.57 37.95 3.93
CA ASP A 246 13.04 38.88 4.92
C ASP A 246 13.94 38.94 6.18
N ASP A 247 13.64 39.89 7.09
CA ASP A 247 14.44 40.17 8.27
C ASP A 247 14.51 38.98 9.24
N ASP A 248 13.49 38.12 9.22
CA ASP A 248 13.42 36.88 10.03
C ASP A 248 14.15 35.69 9.39
N GLY A 249 14.75 35.88 8.23
CA GLY A 249 15.52 34.85 7.51
C GLY A 249 14.65 33.89 6.68
N TRP A 250 13.46 34.31 6.26
CA TRP A 250 12.61 33.53 5.37
C TRP A 250 12.79 33.95 3.90
N CYS A 251 12.93 32.95 3.05
CA CYS A 251 12.87 33.05 1.60
C CYS A 251 11.54 32.50 1.09
N TYR A 252 10.99 33.16 0.09
CA TYR A 252 9.68 32.81 -0.48
C TYR A 252 9.85 32.32 -1.91
N ALA A 253 9.07 31.29 -2.28
CA ALA A 253 9.05 30.73 -3.62
C ALA A 253 7.63 30.69 -4.18
N GLU A 254 7.49 31.14 -5.42
CA GLU A 254 6.31 30.95 -6.25
C GLU A 254 6.39 29.59 -6.93
N ILE A 255 5.38 28.76 -6.76
CA ILE A 255 5.27 27.42 -7.34
C ILE A 255 4.45 27.54 -8.62
N ARG A 256 5.04 27.24 -9.76
CA ARG A 256 4.42 27.37 -11.10
C ARG A 256 4.01 26.05 -11.71
N LYS A 257 4.59 24.94 -11.24
CA LYS A 257 4.25 23.59 -11.69
C LYS A 257 3.83 22.73 -10.52
N CYS A 258 3.15 21.65 -10.81
CA CYS A 258 2.77 20.67 -9.80
C CYS A 258 4.00 20.12 -9.07
N ILE A 259 3.97 20.15 -7.73
CA ILE A 259 4.98 19.49 -6.90
C ILE A 259 4.31 18.59 -5.87
N TYR A 260 5.10 17.70 -5.30
CA TYR A 260 4.65 16.84 -4.21
C TYR A 260 4.08 17.65 -3.04
N GLY A 261 2.95 17.22 -2.50
CA GLY A 261 2.27 17.84 -1.38
C GLY A 261 1.15 18.82 -1.74
N LEU A 262 1.08 19.32 -2.98
CA LEU A 262 -0.08 20.09 -3.44
C LEU A 262 -1.28 19.16 -3.64
N LYS A 263 -2.47 19.60 -3.21
CA LYS A 263 -3.71 18.81 -3.28
C LYS A 263 -4.11 18.49 -4.73
N GLU A 264 -3.93 19.46 -5.62
CA GLU A 264 -4.29 19.40 -7.04
C GLU A 264 -3.26 18.68 -7.93
N ALA A 265 -2.03 18.50 -7.46
CA ALA A 265 -0.92 18.06 -8.31
C ALA A 265 -1.17 16.69 -8.96
N GLY A 266 -1.68 15.73 -8.18
CA GLY A 266 -1.98 14.39 -8.70
C GLY A 266 -3.08 14.41 -9.75
N TYR A 267 -4.15 15.17 -9.50
CA TYR A 267 -5.29 15.28 -10.41
C TYR A 267 -4.91 15.95 -11.74
N LEU A 268 -4.22 17.09 -11.69
CA LEU A 268 -3.80 17.83 -12.87
C LEU A 268 -2.83 17.01 -13.74
N ALA A 269 -1.82 16.38 -13.11
CA ALA A 269 -0.87 15.55 -13.83
C ALA A 269 -1.55 14.32 -14.48
N ASN A 270 -2.52 13.70 -13.80
CA ASN A 270 -3.27 12.56 -14.34
C ASN A 270 -4.15 12.96 -15.54
N ILE A 271 -4.80 14.13 -15.50
CA ILE A 271 -5.58 14.64 -16.64
C ILE A 271 -4.68 14.84 -17.86
N GLU A 272 -3.53 15.48 -17.68
CA GLU A 272 -2.60 15.73 -18.79
C GLU A 272 -2.06 14.41 -19.37
N LEU A 273 -1.70 13.45 -18.52
CA LEU A 273 -1.27 12.12 -18.95
C LEU A 273 -2.38 11.40 -19.75
N LYS A 274 -3.62 11.40 -19.24
CA LYS A 274 -4.77 10.81 -19.95
C LYS A 274 -4.99 11.48 -21.31
N ARG A 275 -4.82 12.79 -21.40
CA ARG A 275 -4.93 13.53 -22.67
C ARG A 275 -3.89 13.08 -23.69
N ILE A 276 -2.63 12.94 -23.28
CA ILE A 276 -1.53 12.48 -24.14
C ILE A 276 -1.77 11.06 -24.62
N LEU A 277 -2.09 10.14 -23.70
CA LEU A 277 -2.39 8.75 -24.01
C LEU A 277 -3.56 8.63 -25.01
N ALA A 278 -4.61 9.45 -24.87
CA ALA A 278 -5.77 9.42 -25.74
C ALA A 278 -5.47 9.84 -27.19
N LEU A 279 -4.49 10.73 -27.42
CA LEU A 279 -4.07 11.16 -28.77
C LEU A 279 -3.57 9.97 -29.60
N ASP A 280 -2.86 9.03 -28.97
CA ASP A 280 -2.31 7.85 -29.63
C ASP A 280 -3.16 6.58 -29.43
N GLY A 281 -4.43 6.76 -29.04
CA GLY A 281 -5.42 5.68 -29.03
C GLY A 281 -5.49 4.87 -27.73
N TYR A 282 -4.79 5.23 -26.68
CA TYR A 282 -4.92 4.60 -25.36
C TYR A 282 -6.15 5.17 -24.62
N ILE A 283 -7.01 4.29 -24.16
CA ILE A 283 -8.25 4.65 -23.46
C ILE A 283 -8.29 4.00 -22.08
N PRO A 284 -8.80 4.71 -21.05
CA PRO A 284 -9.01 4.11 -19.75
C PRO A 284 -10.13 3.06 -19.83
N SER A 285 -10.03 2.04 -18.98
CA SER A 285 -11.11 1.10 -18.74
C SER A 285 -12.38 1.85 -18.28
N LYS A 286 -13.51 1.32 -18.64
CA LYS A 286 -14.82 1.84 -18.21
C LYS A 286 -15.15 1.44 -16.78
N PHE A 287 -14.71 0.25 -16.33
CA PHE A 287 -15.11 -0.35 -15.06
C PHE A 287 -13.98 -0.51 -14.06
N THR A 288 -12.73 -0.60 -14.55
CA THR A 288 -11.55 -0.83 -13.72
C THR A 288 -10.69 0.43 -13.62
N PRO A 289 -10.73 1.16 -12.50
CA PRO A 289 -9.90 2.36 -12.32
C PRO A 289 -8.41 2.06 -12.54
N GLY A 290 -7.74 2.94 -13.29
CA GLY A 290 -6.30 2.83 -13.55
C GLY A 290 -5.89 1.73 -14.54
N LEU A 291 -6.81 0.99 -15.14
CA LEU A 291 -6.54 0.05 -16.23
C LEU A 291 -6.77 0.75 -17.56
N PHE A 292 -5.86 0.52 -18.52
CA PHE A 292 -5.88 1.14 -19.85
C PHE A 292 -5.69 0.10 -20.94
N PHE A 293 -6.25 0.39 -22.11
CA PHE A 293 -6.15 -0.41 -23.33
C PHE A 293 -5.83 0.47 -24.52
N HIS A 294 -5.29 -0.12 -25.59
CA HIS A 294 -5.23 0.55 -26.87
C HIS A 294 -6.39 0.10 -27.77
N LYS A 295 -6.93 1.01 -28.59
CA LYS A 295 -8.11 0.76 -29.43
C LYS A 295 -7.93 -0.39 -30.43
N THR A 296 -6.73 -0.60 -30.94
CA THR A 296 -6.43 -1.57 -32.03
C THR A 296 -5.22 -2.45 -31.78
N ARG A 297 -4.41 -2.19 -30.74
CA ARG A 297 -3.20 -2.95 -30.39
C ARG A 297 -3.48 -3.88 -29.22
N ASP A 298 -2.84 -5.05 -29.21
CA ASP A 298 -2.96 -6.01 -28.11
C ASP A 298 -2.01 -5.65 -26.96
N ILE A 299 -2.32 -4.55 -26.31
CA ILE A 299 -1.57 -4.03 -25.16
C ILE A 299 -2.56 -3.48 -24.10
N SER A 300 -2.26 -3.77 -22.86
CA SER A 300 -2.98 -3.24 -21.69
C SER A 300 -2.01 -2.91 -20.58
N PHE A 301 -2.35 -1.92 -19.75
CA PHE A 301 -1.51 -1.58 -18.61
C PHE A 301 -2.30 -1.09 -17.41
N SER A 302 -1.79 -1.38 -16.23
CA SER A 302 -2.20 -0.76 -14.97
C SER A 302 -1.35 0.48 -14.72
N LEU A 303 -2.02 1.56 -14.32
CA LEU A 303 -1.39 2.84 -14.01
C LEU A 303 -1.58 3.18 -12.53
N VAL A 304 -0.48 3.32 -11.82
CA VAL A 304 -0.44 3.78 -10.44
C VAL A 304 0.41 5.05 -10.41
N VAL A 305 -0.20 6.20 -10.65
CA VAL A 305 0.39 7.54 -10.74
C VAL A 305 1.35 7.71 -11.91
N ASP A 306 2.61 7.36 -11.72
CA ASP A 306 3.76 7.41 -12.62
C ASP A 306 4.27 6.01 -12.99
N ASP A 307 3.83 4.98 -12.25
CA ASP A 307 4.22 3.59 -12.45
C ASP A 307 3.26 2.86 -13.41
N PHE A 308 3.77 2.34 -14.51
CA PHE A 308 3.04 1.50 -15.46
C PHE A 308 3.47 0.05 -15.32
N GLY A 309 2.51 -0.86 -15.13
CA GLY A 309 2.71 -2.29 -15.32
C GLY A 309 2.02 -2.70 -16.62
N VAL A 310 2.79 -3.14 -17.61
CA VAL A 310 2.32 -3.29 -18.99
C VAL A 310 2.33 -4.75 -19.40
N LYS A 311 1.19 -5.24 -19.89
CA LYS A 311 1.04 -6.51 -20.60
C LYS A 311 1.05 -6.26 -22.09
N TYR A 312 1.87 -6.98 -22.83
CA TYR A 312 1.92 -6.94 -24.29
C TYR A 312 2.22 -8.32 -24.89
N THR A 313 1.79 -8.58 -26.11
CA THR A 313 2.06 -9.81 -26.85
C THR A 313 3.06 -9.58 -27.99
N LYS A 314 3.08 -8.38 -28.55
CA LYS A 314 4.01 -7.95 -29.60
C LYS A 314 4.85 -6.79 -29.09
N LYS A 315 6.17 -6.87 -29.32
CA LYS A 315 7.11 -5.84 -28.85
C LYS A 315 6.83 -4.46 -29.47
N GLU A 316 6.39 -4.44 -30.72
CA GLU A 316 6.05 -3.22 -31.46
C GLU A 316 4.89 -2.45 -30.83
N ASP A 317 3.95 -3.15 -30.15
CA ASP A 317 2.86 -2.51 -29.44
C ASP A 317 3.36 -1.84 -28.14
N ALA A 318 4.32 -2.47 -27.47
CA ALA A 318 4.96 -1.91 -26.28
C ALA A 318 5.89 -0.73 -26.64
N GLU A 319 6.66 -0.84 -27.72
CA GLU A 319 7.50 0.24 -28.25
C GLU A 319 6.66 1.46 -28.66
N HIS A 320 5.44 1.26 -29.17
CA HIS A 320 4.51 2.35 -29.45
C HIS A 320 4.10 3.11 -28.18
N LEU A 321 3.81 2.40 -27.07
CA LEU A 321 3.51 3.06 -25.79
C LEU A 321 4.70 3.87 -25.27
N VAL A 322 5.91 3.30 -25.36
CA VAL A 322 7.16 3.99 -24.99
C VAL A 322 7.29 5.27 -25.80
N ALA A 323 7.18 5.19 -27.13
CA ALA A 323 7.29 6.37 -28.02
C ALA A 323 6.20 7.43 -27.74
N THR A 324 4.97 7.02 -27.43
CA THR A 324 3.89 7.93 -27.02
C THR A 324 4.27 8.71 -25.76
N LEU A 325 4.82 8.05 -24.75
CA LEU A 325 5.20 8.70 -23.50
C LEU A 325 6.45 9.57 -23.65
N GLU A 326 7.44 9.14 -24.43
CA GLU A 326 8.70 9.90 -24.67
C GLU A 326 8.49 11.23 -25.40
N GLN A 327 7.39 11.39 -26.12
CA GLN A 327 7.04 12.70 -26.72
C GLN A 327 6.90 13.82 -25.68
N ARG A 328 6.57 13.50 -24.44
CA ARG A 328 6.26 14.50 -23.41
C ARG A 328 7.01 14.31 -22.10
N TYR A 329 7.36 13.06 -21.77
CA TYR A 329 7.90 12.70 -20.46
C TYR A 329 9.27 12.05 -20.57
N PRO A 330 10.21 12.39 -19.67
CA PRO A 330 11.38 11.54 -19.46
C PRO A 330 10.92 10.25 -18.76
N ILE A 331 11.09 9.12 -19.41
CA ILE A 331 10.67 7.83 -18.88
C ILE A 331 11.86 6.88 -18.67
N LYS A 332 11.66 5.91 -17.79
CA LYS A 332 12.53 4.77 -17.62
C LYS A 332 11.76 3.49 -17.93
N THR A 333 12.16 2.81 -19.00
CA THR A 333 11.55 1.55 -19.44
C THR A 333 12.39 0.38 -18.95
N VAL A 334 11.73 -0.60 -18.31
CA VAL A 334 12.34 -1.87 -17.89
C VAL A 334 11.57 -3.01 -18.58
N TRP A 335 12.21 -3.65 -19.57
CA TRP A 335 11.58 -4.69 -20.37
C TRP A 335 11.37 -6.02 -19.65
N GLU A 336 12.23 -6.33 -18.70
CA GLU A 336 12.15 -7.50 -17.82
C GLU A 336 12.26 -7.04 -16.37
N PRO A 337 11.18 -6.47 -15.83
CA PRO A 337 11.22 -5.91 -14.49
C PRO A 337 11.22 -7.01 -13.44
N ASN A 338 12.14 -6.90 -12.51
CA ASN A 338 12.17 -7.67 -11.28
C ASN A 338 11.50 -6.93 -10.11
N TYR A 339 10.90 -5.76 -10.35
CA TYR A 339 10.30 -4.93 -9.32
C TYR A 339 9.13 -4.11 -9.90
N TYR A 340 7.99 -4.11 -9.20
CA TYR A 340 6.82 -3.31 -9.53
C TYR A 340 5.98 -3.04 -8.29
N LEU A 341 5.58 -1.79 -8.06
CA LEU A 341 4.77 -1.36 -6.91
C LEU A 341 5.33 -1.79 -5.54
N GLY A 342 6.64 -1.75 -5.35
CA GLY A 342 7.25 -2.19 -4.09
C GLY A 342 7.37 -3.71 -3.92
N ILE A 343 7.00 -4.48 -4.94
CA ILE A 343 7.02 -5.96 -4.93
C ILE A 343 8.12 -6.45 -5.86
N THR A 344 8.95 -7.35 -5.37
CA THR A 344 9.92 -8.10 -6.19
C THR A 344 9.17 -9.15 -6.99
N LEU A 345 9.44 -9.20 -8.31
CA LEU A 345 8.82 -10.11 -9.27
C LEU A 345 9.88 -11.03 -9.87
N GLU A 346 9.63 -12.34 -9.81
CA GLU A 346 10.44 -13.35 -10.48
C GLU A 346 9.57 -14.10 -11.48
N PHE A 347 9.64 -13.69 -12.75
CA PHE A 347 8.92 -14.35 -13.84
C PHE A 347 9.69 -15.56 -14.38
N ASP A 348 9.03 -16.69 -14.43
CA ASP A 348 9.43 -17.84 -15.24
C ASP A 348 8.42 -18.02 -16.37
N TYR A 349 8.77 -17.60 -17.56
CA TYR A 349 7.89 -17.69 -18.74
C TYR A 349 7.79 -19.10 -19.32
N VAL A 350 8.73 -20.00 -19.00
CA VAL A 350 8.68 -21.41 -19.42
C VAL A 350 7.69 -22.17 -18.54
N LEU A 351 7.82 -22.06 -17.23
CA LEU A 351 6.88 -22.63 -16.25
C LEU A 351 5.59 -21.82 -16.16
N ARG A 352 5.53 -20.64 -16.75
CA ARG A 352 4.42 -19.69 -16.68
C ARG A 352 4.03 -19.38 -15.22
N THR A 353 5.02 -18.99 -14.44
CA THR A 353 4.86 -18.62 -13.03
C THR A 353 5.46 -17.25 -12.76
N CYS A 354 4.97 -16.59 -11.72
CA CYS A 354 5.57 -15.39 -11.15
C CYS A 354 5.57 -15.51 -9.64
N LYS A 355 6.75 -15.41 -9.04
CA LYS A 355 6.88 -15.29 -7.59
C LYS A 355 6.86 -13.82 -7.21
N MET A 356 6.08 -13.48 -6.19
CA MET A 356 5.97 -12.16 -5.61
C MET A 356 6.50 -12.19 -4.19
N SER A 357 7.42 -11.29 -3.86
CA SER A 357 8.02 -11.16 -2.53
C SER A 357 8.35 -9.71 -2.21
N MET A 358 8.66 -9.42 -0.96
CA MET A 358 9.14 -8.11 -0.50
C MET A 358 10.32 -8.31 0.45
N PRO A 359 11.49 -8.75 -0.07
CA PRO A 359 12.64 -9.07 0.76
C PRO A 359 13.08 -7.87 1.59
N GLY A 360 13.41 -8.10 2.88
CA GLY A 360 13.85 -7.06 3.80
C GLY A 360 12.77 -6.12 4.35
N TYR A 361 11.56 -6.09 3.76
CA TYR A 361 10.50 -5.18 4.19
C TYR A 361 10.12 -5.32 5.66
N VAL A 362 9.97 -6.56 6.13
CA VAL A 362 9.61 -6.85 7.52
C VAL A 362 10.74 -6.45 8.47
N LEU A 363 11.98 -6.79 8.15
CA LEU A 363 13.15 -6.41 8.97
C LEU A 363 13.29 -4.88 9.06
N GLU A 364 13.14 -4.19 7.94
CA GLU A 364 13.13 -2.73 7.91
C GLU A 364 12.01 -2.13 8.79
N ALA A 365 10.80 -2.71 8.74
CA ALA A 365 9.69 -2.29 9.59
C ALA A 365 9.99 -2.51 11.08
N LEU A 366 10.58 -3.64 11.44
CA LEU A 366 10.96 -3.95 12.82
C LEU A 366 12.02 -2.98 13.35
N LEU A 367 13.04 -2.66 12.53
CA LEU A 367 14.04 -1.65 12.86
C LEU A 367 13.40 -0.27 13.06
N TYR A 368 12.52 0.12 12.15
CA TYR A 368 11.77 1.38 12.26
C TYR A 368 10.98 1.50 13.56
N PHE A 369 10.32 0.43 13.99
CA PHE A 369 9.58 0.37 15.25
C PHE A 369 10.47 0.13 16.46
N GLN A 370 11.79 0.03 16.28
CA GLN A 370 12.75 -0.30 17.32
C GLN A 370 12.38 -1.61 18.07
N HIS A 371 11.71 -2.50 17.36
CA HIS A 371 11.37 -3.83 17.85
C HIS A 371 12.51 -4.79 17.55
N VAL A 372 13.62 -4.59 18.25
CA VAL A 372 14.82 -5.44 18.17
C VAL A 372 14.89 -6.26 19.43
N ASN A 373 14.97 -7.54 19.29
CA ASN A 373 14.95 -8.44 20.43
C ASN A 373 16.15 -8.25 21.34
N GLY A 374 15.88 -7.76 22.54
CA GLY A 374 16.89 -7.66 23.60
C GLY A 374 17.16 -8.98 24.35
N ASN A 375 16.36 -10.04 24.11
CA ASN A 375 16.50 -11.36 24.69
C ASN A 375 16.23 -12.43 23.63
N ASP A 376 17.19 -13.25 23.32
CA ASP A 376 17.15 -14.34 22.34
C ASP A 376 16.02 -15.37 22.59
N ASP A 377 15.49 -15.45 23.80
CA ASP A 377 14.44 -16.40 24.19
C ASP A 377 13.05 -16.08 23.61
N TYR A 378 12.77 -14.84 23.18
CA TYR A 378 11.45 -14.44 22.65
C TYR A 378 11.27 -14.65 21.15
N ILE A 379 12.35 -14.67 20.37
CA ILE A 379 12.27 -14.82 18.91
C ILE A 379 11.80 -16.20 18.51
N ASN A 380 12.26 -17.22 19.23
CA ASN A 380 12.17 -18.61 18.79
C ASN A 380 10.81 -19.29 19.01
N ASN A 381 9.82 -18.64 19.60
CA ASN A 381 8.57 -19.29 20.02
C ASN A 381 7.27 -18.64 19.54
N THR A 382 7.29 -17.59 18.73
CA THR A 382 6.07 -16.93 18.26
C THR A 382 5.68 -17.46 16.88
N TYR A 383 4.98 -18.60 16.87
CA TYR A 383 4.65 -19.35 15.66
C TYR A 383 3.34 -18.94 14.99
N GLY A 384 2.58 -18.00 15.54
CA GLY A 384 1.34 -17.50 14.96
C GLY A 384 1.23 -16.00 15.14
N PRO A 385 0.54 -15.28 14.23
CA PRO A 385 0.48 -13.82 14.22
C PRO A 385 -0.36 -13.22 15.35
N SER A 386 -1.12 -14.04 16.09
CA SER A 386 -1.96 -13.60 17.21
C SER A 386 -1.75 -14.47 18.44
N PRO A 387 -1.90 -13.94 19.65
CA PRO A 387 -2.05 -14.77 20.84
C PRO A 387 -3.23 -15.73 20.67
N TYR A 388 -3.07 -16.96 21.14
CA TYR A 388 -4.09 -17.98 21.00
C TYR A 388 -4.50 -18.53 22.36
N THR A 389 -5.82 -18.54 22.62
CA THR A 389 -6.43 -19.24 23.73
C THR A 389 -7.36 -20.31 23.17
N ALA A 390 -7.16 -21.55 23.54
CA ALA A 390 -8.00 -22.64 23.08
C ALA A 390 -9.47 -22.40 23.48
N PRO A 391 -10.43 -22.60 22.57
CA PRO A 391 -11.84 -22.46 22.90
C PRO A 391 -12.25 -23.53 23.91
N VAL A 392 -13.04 -23.13 24.91
CA VAL A 392 -13.62 -24.07 25.89
C VAL A 392 -14.98 -24.47 25.36
N TYR A 393 -15.07 -25.70 24.87
CA TYR A 393 -16.32 -26.27 24.37
C TYR A 393 -17.33 -26.49 25.51
N GLY A 394 -18.61 -26.35 25.22
CA GLY A 394 -19.70 -26.60 26.18
C GLY A 394 -20.11 -25.37 27.03
N ARG A 395 -19.49 -24.22 26.86
CA ARG A 395 -19.98 -22.95 27.48
C ARG A 395 -21.22 -22.44 26.76
N LYS A 396 -22.22 -22.01 27.53
CA LYS A 396 -23.46 -21.43 27.00
C LYS A 396 -23.26 -20.04 26.34
N THR A 397 -22.13 -19.36 26.60
CA THR A 397 -21.82 -18.03 26.05
C THR A 397 -20.52 -18.09 25.26
N GLN A 398 -20.59 -17.73 23.99
CA GLN A 398 -19.44 -17.61 23.06
C GLN A 398 -18.95 -16.16 22.93
N MET A 399 -19.36 -15.28 23.85
CA MET A 399 -18.95 -13.87 23.81
C MET A 399 -17.45 -13.71 24.09
N ALA A 400 -16.82 -12.83 23.35
CA ALA A 400 -15.44 -12.43 23.62
C ALA A 400 -15.31 -11.94 25.08
N ARG A 401 -14.20 -12.31 25.73
CA ARG A 401 -13.90 -11.84 27.08
C ARG A 401 -13.83 -10.33 27.09
N ILE A 402 -14.41 -9.72 28.13
CA ILE A 402 -14.27 -8.26 28.37
C ILE A 402 -12.81 -8.02 28.76
N ASP A 403 -12.18 -7.07 28.06
CA ASP A 403 -10.85 -6.57 28.37
C ASP A 403 -11.00 -5.40 29.33
N ASP A 404 -10.57 -5.60 30.58
CA ASP A 404 -10.62 -4.63 31.69
C ASP A 404 -9.23 -4.05 32.04
N THR A 405 -8.23 -4.27 31.18
CA THR A 405 -6.88 -3.75 31.39
C THR A 405 -6.80 -2.24 31.12
N ASP A 406 -5.80 -1.57 31.70
CA ASP A 406 -5.60 -0.13 31.56
C ASP A 406 -5.51 0.31 30.10
N PRO A 407 -6.04 1.50 29.76
CA PRO A 407 -5.93 2.06 28.41
C PRO A 407 -4.49 2.28 27.98
N MET A 408 -4.24 2.13 26.70
CA MET A 408 -2.98 2.53 26.07
C MET A 408 -2.83 4.05 26.08
N ASN A 409 -1.61 4.54 26.30
CA ASN A 409 -1.32 5.96 26.16
C ASN A 409 -1.24 6.37 24.67
N GLN A 410 -1.22 7.69 24.39
CA GLN A 410 -1.24 8.20 23.01
C GLN A 410 -0.05 7.72 22.16
N LYS A 411 1.14 7.51 22.74
CA LYS A 411 2.32 7.00 22.02
C LYS A 411 2.11 5.54 21.59
N GLN A 412 1.54 4.72 22.49
CA GLN A 412 1.20 3.34 22.21
C GLN A 412 0.10 3.22 21.14
N ILE A 413 -0.94 4.04 21.21
CA ILE A 413 -2.00 4.10 20.17
C ILE A 413 -1.40 4.48 18.82
N LYS A 414 -0.51 5.48 18.77
CA LYS A 414 0.15 5.88 17.53
C LYS A 414 1.03 4.75 16.98
N LEU A 415 1.79 4.05 17.82
CA LEU A 415 2.56 2.89 17.43
C LEU A 415 1.67 1.80 16.81
N LEU A 416 0.54 1.49 17.46
CA LEU A 416 -0.44 0.53 16.95
C LEU A 416 -0.95 0.91 15.55
N GLN A 417 -1.33 2.18 15.35
CA GLN A 417 -1.78 2.71 14.06
C GLN A 417 -0.70 2.58 12.98
N GLN A 418 0.54 2.92 13.32
CA GLN A 418 1.68 2.85 12.41
C GLN A 418 2.02 1.41 12.01
N VAL A 419 2.02 0.48 12.97
CA VAL A 419 2.26 -0.95 12.69
C VAL A 419 1.17 -1.51 11.79
N CYS A 420 -0.10 -1.25 12.10
CA CYS A 420 -1.21 -1.68 11.25
C CYS A 420 -1.09 -1.12 9.82
N GLY A 421 -0.78 0.18 9.66
CA GLY A 421 -0.61 0.81 8.36
C GLY A 421 0.54 0.19 7.54
N LYS A 422 1.72 0.04 8.17
CA LYS A 422 2.91 -0.49 7.48
C LYS A 422 2.74 -1.95 7.08
N PHE A 423 2.28 -2.82 7.96
CA PHE A 423 2.15 -4.24 7.66
C PHE A 423 0.94 -4.61 6.80
N LEU A 424 -0.08 -3.75 6.71
CA LEU A 424 -1.27 -4.06 5.90
C LEU A 424 -0.93 -4.21 4.41
N TYR A 425 -0.03 -3.37 3.88
CA TYR A 425 0.40 -3.49 2.48
C TYR A 425 1.13 -4.82 2.24
N TYR A 426 2.11 -5.14 3.09
CA TYR A 426 2.84 -6.41 3.04
C TYR A 426 1.90 -7.62 3.12
N ALA A 427 0.95 -7.59 4.06
CA ALA A 427 -0.01 -8.67 4.23
C ALA A 427 -0.94 -8.85 3.01
N ARG A 428 -1.35 -7.77 2.35
CA ARG A 428 -2.15 -7.84 1.12
C ARG A 428 -1.33 -8.22 -0.10
N ALA A 429 -0.07 -7.82 -0.14
CA ALA A 429 0.82 -8.10 -1.26
C ALA A 429 1.30 -9.56 -1.27
N VAL A 430 1.84 -10.05 -0.15
CA VAL A 430 2.57 -11.31 -0.10
C VAL A 430 2.20 -12.24 1.06
N ASP A 431 1.98 -11.76 2.31
CA ASP A 431 1.64 -12.65 3.43
C ASP A 431 0.23 -12.43 3.99
N CYS A 432 -0.75 -12.96 3.28
CA CYS A 432 -2.15 -12.80 3.70
C CYS A 432 -2.47 -13.45 5.06
N THR A 433 -1.60 -14.32 5.58
CA THR A 433 -1.82 -14.97 6.87
C THR A 433 -1.76 -14.00 8.06
N MET A 434 -1.18 -12.80 7.85
CA MET A 434 -1.16 -11.72 8.85
C MET A 434 -2.49 -10.95 8.94
N LEU A 435 -3.37 -11.03 7.93
CA LEU A 435 -4.52 -10.14 7.79
C LEU A 435 -5.51 -10.23 8.94
N HIS A 436 -5.74 -11.42 9.50
CA HIS A 436 -6.66 -11.57 10.64
C HIS A 436 -6.13 -10.82 11.88
N ALA A 437 -4.85 -11.02 12.22
CA ALA A 437 -4.20 -10.34 13.35
C ALA A 437 -4.19 -8.81 13.17
N LEU A 438 -3.83 -8.35 11.98
CA LEU A 438 -3.82 -6.91 11.66
C LEU A 438 -5.22 -6.30 11.72
N ASN A 439 -6.26 -7.00 11.23
CA ASN A 439 -7.62 -6.51 11.35
C ASN A 439 -8.07 -6.43 12.82
N ASP A 440 -7.74 -7.44 13.63
CA ASP A 440 -8.07 -7.42 15.06
C ASP A 440 -7.38 -6.25 15.77
N LEU A 441 -6.10 -6.03 15.55
CA LEU A 441 -5.35 -4.88 16.07
C LEU A 441 -5.92 -3.54 15.58
N ALA A 442 -6.27 -3.44 14.29
CA ALA A 442 -6.81 -2.22 13.69
C ALA A 442 -8.17 -1.81 14.29
N THR A 443 -9.00 -2.77 14.72
CA THR A 443 -10.29 -2.46 15.38
C THR A 443 -10.12 -1.78 16.74
N ARG A 444 -8.94 -1.89 17.36
CA ARG A 444 -8.62 -1.37 18.69
C ARG A 444 -7.81 -0.06 18.67
N THR A 445 -7.62 0.55 17.50
CA THR A 445 -6.80 1.77 17.35
C THR A 445 -7.34 3.01 18.04
N HIS A 446 -8.59 3.02 18.49
CA HIS A 446 -9.18 4.13 19.25
C HIS A 446 -9.24 3.90 20.75
N ASN A 447 -9.42 2.66 21.17
CA ASN A 447 -9.67 2.25 22.55
C ASN A 447 -8.79 1.06 22.97
N GLY A 448 -7.58 0.99 22.44
CA GLY A 448 -6.61 -0.05 22.79
C GLY A 448 -6.23 0.00 24.26
N THR A 449 -5.98 -1.18 24.82
CA THR A 449 -5.64 -1.45 26.21
C THR A 449 -4.25 -2.06 26.33
N GLN A 450 -3.79 -2.35 27.53
CA GLN A 450 -2.52 -3.04 27.74
C GLN A 450 -2.55 -4.49 27.22
N GLU A 451 -3.72 -5.12 27.13
CA GLU A 451 -3.88 -6.41 26.44
C GLU A 451 -3.68 -6.24 24.92
N THR A 452 -4.19 -5.14 24.34
CA THR A 452 -3.89 -4.78 22.93
C THR A 452 -2.40 -4.57 22.69
N MET A 453 -1.69 -3.91 23.64
CA MET A 453 -0.24 -3.71 23.53
C MET A 453 0.53 -5.05 23.57
N LYS A 454 0.11 -6.01 24.40
CA LYS A 454 0.68 -7.36 24.42
C LYS A 454 0.44 -8.09 23.10
N ALA A 455 -0.76 -7.98 22.53
CA ALA A 455 -1.07 -8.56 21.22
C ALA A 455 -0.24 -7.92 20.10
N LEU A 456 -0.01 -6.61 20.13
CA LEU A 456 0.87 -5.91 19.21
C LEU A 456 2.32 -6.40 19.31
N THR A 457 2.86 -6.52 20.53
CA THR A 457 4.21 -7.05 20.75
C THR A 457 4.34 -8.48 20.23
N HIS A 458 3.33 -9.32 20.50
CA HIS A 458 3.27 -10.70 19.98
C HIS A 458 3.29 -10.72 18.44
N PHE A 459 2.52 -9.85 17.78
CA PHE A 459 2.52 -9.72 16.33
C PHE A 459 3.90 -9.33 15.78
N LEU A 460 4.58 -8.37 16.40
CA LEU A 460 5.93 -7.96 16.00
C LEU A 460 6.96 -9.09 16.22
N ASN A 461 6.85 -9.86 17.31
CA ASN A 461 7.67 -11.06 17.53
C ASN A 461 7.43 -12.12 16.45
N TYR A 462 6.17 -12.33 16.04
CA TYR A 462 5.84 -13.21 14.93
C TYR A 462 6.49 -12.73 13.62
N CYS A 463 6.44 -11.43 13.33
CA CYS A 463 7.09 -10.84 12.16
C CYS A 463 8.61 -11.08 12.18
N ALA A 464 9.26 -10.94 13.35
CA ALA A 464 10.69 -11.21 13.50
C ALA A 464 11.03 -12.69 13.25
N THR A 465 10.14 -13.61 13.62
CA THR A 465 10.30 -15.06 13.38
C THR A 465 10.05 -15.45 11.92
N ASN A 466 9.22 -14.68 11.20
CA ASN A 466 8.82 -14.95 9.82
C ASN A 466 9.02 -13.68 8.96
N PRO A 467 10.27 -13.25 8.73
CA PRO A 467 10.55 -11.98 8.07
C PRO A 467 10.27 -12.01 6.57
N ASP A 468 10.23 -13.19 5.98
CA ASP A 468 10.07 -13.38 4.53
C ASP A 468 8.83 -14.20 4.19
N SER A 469 8.26 -13.86 3.04
CA SER A 469 7.13 -14.58 2.46
C SER A 469 7.16 -14.44 0.94
N VAL A 470 6.81 -15.52 0.26
CA VAL A 470 6.70 -15.57 -1.20
C VAL A 470 5.32 -16.07 -1.59
N VAL A 471 4.68 -15.41 -2.54
CA VAL A 471 3.43 -15.87 -3.15
C VAL A 471 3.71 -16.23 -4.59
N THR A 472 3.35 -17.44 -4.99
CA THR A 472 3.53 -17.90 -6.38
C THR A 472 2.22 -17.83 -7.14
N HIS A 473 2.19 -17.03 -8.21
CA HIS A 473 1.13 -17.01 -9.19
C HIS A 473 1.49 -17.90 -10.38
N ARG A 474 0.50 -18.60 -10.92
CA ARG A 474 0.65 -19.57 -12.02
C ARG A 474 -0.37 -19.30 -13.10
N ALA A 475 -0.04 -19.63 -14.33
CA ALA A 475 -0.99 -19.62 -15.43
C ALA A 475 -2.21 -20.48 -15.10
N SER A 476 -3.37 -20.03 -15.53
CA SER A 476 -4.65 -20.70 -15.32
C SER A 476 -5.63 -20.33 -16.45
N ASP A 477 -6.85 -20.84 -16.39
CA ASP A 477 -7.94 -20.40 -17.27
C ASP A 477 -8.50 -19.01 -16.87
N MET A 478 -7.87 -18.34 -15.90
CA MET A 478 -8.25 -17.03 -15.39
C MET A 478 -9.68 -16.94 -14.82
N ILE A 479 -10.22 -18.07 -14.36
CA ILE A 479 -11.53 -18.10 -13.71
C ILE A 479 -11.36 -17.72 -12.24
N LEU A 480 -12.14 -16.76 -11.78
CA LEU A 480 -12.18 -16.40 -10.37
C LEU A 480 -12.85 -17.50 -9.55
N HIS A 481 -12.20 -17.93 -8.48
CA HIS A 481 -12.70 -18.82 -7.45
C HIS A 481 -12.69 -18.12 -6.10
N ASN A 482 -13.65 -18.44 -5.25
CA ASN A 482 -13.71 -17.90 -3.90
C ASN A 482 -14.08 -18.97 -2.88
N HIS A 483 -13.41 -18.92 -1.73
CA HIS A 483 -13.81 -19.60 -0.51
C HIS A 483 -14.33 -18.55 0.47
N SER A 484 -15.48 -18.82 1.07
CA SER A 484 -16.15 -17.98 2.07
C SER A 484 -16.33 -18.74 3.38
N ASP A 485 -16.17 -18.05 4.48
CA ASP A 485 -16.36 -18.57 5.84
C ASP A 485 -16.83 -17.47 6.78
N ALA A 486 -17.54 -17.83 7.85
CA ALA A 486 -17.90 -16.91 8.91
C ALA A 486 -17.72 -17.51 10.31
N ALA A 487 -17.11 -16.75 11.20
CA ALA A 487 -17.09 -17.10 12.62
C ALA A 487 -18.15 -16.27 13.38
N TYR A 488 -19.15 -16.98 13.93
CA TYR A 488 -20.29 -16.38 14.60
C TYR A 488 -19.95 -15.90 16.01
N LEU A 489 -20.25 -14.62 16.34
CA LEU A 489 -20.09 -14.00 17.66
C LEU A 489 -18.67 -14.01 18.25
N VAL A 490 -17.63 -14.02 17.41
CA VAL A 490 -16.22 -14.11 17.85
C VAL A 490 -15.56 -12.75 18.10
N ALA A 491 -16.20 -11.66 17.75
CA ALA A 491 -15.69 -10.31 17.94
C ALA A 491 -16.46 -9.56 19.05
N SER A 492 -15.89 -8.42 19.50
CA SER A 492 -16.55 -7.56 20.48
C SER A 492 -17.95 -7.12 20.05
N GLU A 493 -18.80 -6.76 21.02
CA GLU A 493 -20.19 -6.36 20.78
C GLU A 493 -21.04 -7.41 20.05
N ALA A 494 -20.80 -8.69 20.34
CA ALA A 494 -21.49 -9.82 19.74
C ALA A 494 -21.46 -9.80 18.21
N ARG A 495 -20.36 -9.38 17.59
CA ARG A 495 -20.21 -9.35 16.14
C ARG A 495 -19.53 -10.61 15.63
N SER A 496 -19.83 -10.92 14.38
CA SER A 496 -19.26 -12.05 13.64
C SER A 496 -18.12 -11.56 12.73
N ARG A 497 -17.26 -12.47 12.30
CA ARG A 497 -16.21 -12.20 11.32
C ARG A 497 -16.49 -12.89 10.01
N ALA A 498 -16.17 -12.23 8.90
CA ALA A 498 -16.16 -12.82 7.56
C ALA A 498 -14.72 -13.08 7.14
N GLY A 499 -14.50 -14.26 6.58
CA GLY A 499 -13.32 -14.69 5.87
C GLY A 499 -13.60 -14.86 4.39
N GLY A 500 -12.58 -14.63 3.56
CA GLY A 500 -12.64 -14.87 2.13
C GLY A 500 -11.27 -15.06 1.53
N PHE A 501 -11.15 -16.00 0.58
CA PHE A 501 -9.93 -16.22 -0.18
C PHE A 501 -10.28 -16.32 -1.66
N THR A 502 -9.91 -15.31 -2.44
CA THR A 502 -10.18 -15.21 -3.88
C THR A 502 -8.90 -15.42 -4.67
N TYR A 503 -8.93 -16.33 -5.63
CA TYR A 503 -7.79 -16.65 -6.50
C TYR A 503 -8.25 -16.92 -7.94
N LEU A 504 -7.31 -16.90 -8.88
CA LEU A 504 -7.53 -17.26 -10.27
C LEU A 504 -7.14 -18.73 -10.50
N GLY A 505 -8.07 -19.52 -10.97
CA GLY A 505 -7.90 -20.96 -11.16
C GLY A 505 -8.40 -21.43 -12.53
N ASN A 506 -8.57 -22.75 -12.63
CA ASN A 506 -8.98 -23.41 -13.86
C ASN A 506 -10.50 -23.63 -13.90
N ASN A 507 -11.01 -23.91 -15.10
CA ASN A 507 -12.38 -24.36 -15.30
C ASN A 507 -12.61 -25.69 -14.56
N LYS A 508 -13.86 -26.00 -14.22
CA LYS A 508 -14.28 -27.23 -13.52
C LYS A 508 -13.75 -28.52 -14.17
N ASN A 509 -13.55 -28.50 -15.47
CA ASN A 509 -13.10 -29.66 -16.24
C ASN A 509 -11.57 -29.87 -16.25
N ASN A 510 -10.81 -28.92 -15.70
CA ASN A 510 -9.35 -28.95 -15.65
C ASN A 510 -8.86 -29.23 -14.24
N ILE A 511 -7.59 -29.67 -14.09
CA ILE A 511 -6.95 -29.86 -12.79
C ILE A 511 -6.96 -28.52 -12.03
N GLN A 512 -7.56 -28.50 -10.85
CA GLN A 512 -7.60 -27.31 -10.03
C GLN A 512 -6.24 -27.06 -9.37
N ILE A 513 -5.77 -25.83 -9.48
CA ILE A 513 -4.54 -25.34 -8.85
C ILE A 513 -4.96 -24.24 -7.88
N ILE A 514 -4.59 -24.34 -6.61
CA ILE A 514 -4.69 -23.22 -5.68
C ILE A 514 -3.58 -22.25 -6.05
N ASN A 515 -3.98 -21.07 -6.52
CA ASN A 515 -3.09 -20.01 -6.95
C ASN A 515 -2.87 -18.98 -5.85
N GLY A 516 -1.88 -18.12 -6.00
CA GLY A 516 -1.69 -16.96 -5.12
C GLY A 516 -2.97 -16.12 -5.02
N SER A 517 -3.26 -15.58 -3.84
CA SER A 517 -4.47 -14.79 -3.62
C SER A 517 -4.48 -13.51 -4.45
N ILE A 518 -5.63 -13.22 -5.06
CA ILE A 518 -5.93 -11.92 -5.65
C ILE A 518 -6.46 -10.99 -4.55
N SER A 519 -7.44 -11.44 -3.78
CA SER A 519 -8.03 -10.69 -2.67
C SER A 519 -8.32 -11.62 -1.49
N VAL A 520 -8.16 -11.10 -0.28
CA VAL A 520 -8.47 -11.82 0.97
C VAL A 520 -9.32 -10.95 1.87
N ILE A 521 -10.40 -11.52 2.40
CA ILE A 521 -11.25 -10.89 3.40
C ILE A 521 -10.93 -11.48 4.77
N ALA A 522 -10.63 -10.61 5.75
CA ALA A 522 -10.51 -10.91 7.17
C ALA A 522 -11.12 -9.72 7.94
N LYS A 523 -12.47 -9.60 7.95
CA LYS A 523 -13.16 -8.39 8.41
C LYS A 523 -14.28 -8.73 9.38
N ILE A 524 -14.58 -7.79 10.29
CA ILE A 524 -15.79 -7.85 11.14
C ILE A 524 -17.03 -7.56 10.29
N ILE A 525 -18.07 -8.37 10.45
CA ILE A 525 -19.40 -8.09 9.92
C ILE A 525 -20.03 -7.02 10.82
N LYS A 526 -20.28 -5.83 10.27
CA LYS A 526 -20.73 -4.67 11.07
C LYS A 526 -22.11 -4.85 11.71
N SER A 527 -22.99 -5.66 11.12
CA SER A 527 -24.31 -5.96 11.69
C SER A 527 -24.19 -7.12 12.67
N VAL A 528 -24.95 -7.08 13.75
CA VAL A 528 -25.10 -8.24 14.65
C VAL A 528 -25.95 -9.29 13.92
N MET A 529 -25.45 -10.53 13.88
CA MET A 529 -26.11 -11.65 13.22
C MET A 529 -26.89 -12.46 14.24
N SER A 530 -28.07 -12.94 13.88
CA SER A 530 -28.95 -13.70 14.78
C SER A 530 -28.64 -15.20 14.82
N SER A 531 -27.84 -15.69 13.86
CA SER A 531 -27.45 -17.10 13.77
C SER A 531 -26.15 -17.30 13.01
N ALA A 532 -25.55 -18.47 13.15
CA ALA A 532 -24.38 -18.86 12.38
C ALA A 532 -24.66 -18.86 10.85
N ALA A 533 -25.82 -19.39 10.45
CA ALA A 533 -26.23 -19.39 9.03
C ALA A 533 -26.36 -17.98 8.45
N GLU A 534 -26.87 -17.02 9.24
CA GLU A 534 -26.94 -15.62 8.85
C GLU A 534 -25.55 -15.02 8.70
N SER A 535 -24.62 -15.35 9.59
CA SER A 535 -23.22 -14.89 9.48
C SER A 535 -22.58 -15.41 8.20
N GLU A 536 -22.83 -16.67 7.84
CA GLU A 536 -22.33 -17.25 6.57
C GLU A 536 -22.89 -16.53 5.35
N VAL A 537 -24.21 -16.30 5.29
CA VAL A 537 -24.82 -15.50 4.20
C VAL A 537 -24.21 -14.09 4.16
N GLY A 538 -23.97 -13.48 5.32
CA GLY A 538 -23.29 -12.18 5.41
C GLY A 538 -21.86 -12.20 4.86
N ALA A 539 -21.09 -13.27 5.14
CA ALA A 539 -19.75 -13.45 4.60
C ALA A 539 -19.77 -13.69 3.08
N ILE A 540 -20.66 -14.54 2.59
CA ILE A 540 -20.86 -14.77 1.13
C ILE A 540 -21.21 -13.46 0.43
N PHE A 541 -22.09 -12.63 1.02
CA PHE A 541 -22.44 -11.32 0.46
C PHE A 541 -21.22 -10.39 0.38
N MET A 542 -20.39 -10.33 1.42
CA MET A 542 -19.18 -9.51 1.41
C MET A 542 -18.20 -9.98 0.34
N ASN A 543 -17.98 -11.29 0.23
CA ASN A 543 -17.13 -11.90 -0.79
C ASN A 543 -17.66 -11.62 -2.21
N ALA A 544 -18.93 -11.88 -2.46
CA ALA A 544 -19.56 -11.66 -3.76
C ALA A 544 -19.48 -10.19 -4.21
N ARG A 545 -19.68 -9.25 -3.29
CA ARG A 545 -19.54 -7.82 -3.57
C ARG A 545 -18.12 -7.43 -3.96
N ASP A 546 -17.11 -7.97 -3.26
CA ASP A 546 -15.69 -7.67 -3.54
C ASP A 546 -15.21 -8.37 -4.84
N ILE A 547 -15.84 -9.47 -5.25
CA ILE A 547 -15.51 -10.20 -6.49
C ILE A 547 -16.07 -9.52 -7.75
N LEU A 548 -17.23 -8.85 -7.68
CA LEU A 548 -17.84 -8.23 -8.85
C LEU A 548 -16.90 -7.34 -9.68
N PRO A 549 -16.19 -6.37 -9.09
CA PRO A 549 -15.25 -5.55 -9.86
C PRO A 549 -14.08 -6.37 -10.39
N LEU A 550 -13.63 -7.44 -9.70
CA LEU A 550 -12.54 -8.30 -10.17
C LEU A 550 -12.97 -9.10 -11.40
N ARG A 551 -14.23 -9.54 -11.47
CA ARG A 551 -14.80 -10.19 -12.67
C ARG A 551 -14.72 -9.25 -13.88
N MET A 552 -15.15 -7.99 -13.69
CA MET A 552 -15.08 -6.97 -14.74
C MET A 552 -13.64 -6.74 -15.21
N THR A 553 -12.69 -6.66 -14.28
CA THR A 553 -11.25 -6.54 -14.61
C THR A 553 -10.77 -7.72 -15.46
N CYS A 554 -11.15 -8.96 -15.11
CA CYS A 554 -10.79 -10.15 -15.90
C CYS A 554 -11.41 -10.10 -17.30
N GLU A 555 -12.68 -9.75 -17.40
CA GLU A 555 -13.42 -9.67 -18.67
C GLU A 555 -12.82 -8.59 -19.59
N GLU A 556 -12.50 -7.41 -19.06
CA GLU A 556 -11.84 -6.33 -19.80
C GLU A 556 -10.45 -6.72 -20.28
N LEU A 557 -9.72 -7.58 -19.56
CA LEU A 557 -8.42 -8.14 -19.98
C LEU A 557 -8.55 -9.31 -20.96
N GLY A 558 -9.77 -9.61 -21.45
CA GLY A 558 -10.03 -10.65 -22.45
C GLY A 558 -10.22 -12.05 -21.86
N HIS A 559 -10.51 -12.17 -20.57
CA HIS A 559 -10.75 -13.43 -19.88
C HIS A 559 -12.23 -13.56 -19.45
N PRO A 560 -13.11 -14.15 -20.30
CA PRO A 560 -14.52 -14.31 -19.97
C PRO A 560 -14.74 -15.04 -18.65
N GLN A 561 -15.69 -14.54 -17.84
CA GLN A 561 -15.96 -15.07 -16.53
C GLN A 561 -17.31 -15.85 -16.52
N PRO A 562 -17.29 -17.19 -16.40
CA PRO A 562 -18.50 -17.94 -16.08
C PRO A 562 -19.02 -17.55 -14.69
N ALA A 563 -20.11 -18.14 -14.24
CA ALA A 563 -20.56 -17.97 -12.86
C ALA A 563 -19.41 -18.30 -11.89
N THR A 564 -18.94 -17.31 -11.12
CA THR A 564 -17.83 -17.50 -10.17
C THR A 564 -18.25 -18.47 -9.08
N PRO A 565 -17.55 -19.61 -8.90
CA PRO A 565 -17.83 -20.53 -7.81
C PRO A 565 -17.44 -19.90 -6.46
N ILE A 566 -18.42 -19.77 -5.57
CA ILE A 566 -18.24 -19.36 -4.18
C ILE A 566 -18.52 -20.57 -3.29
N ARG A 567 -17.51 -21.04 -2.61
CA ARG A 567 -17.59 -22.16 -1.69
C ARG A 567 -17.97 -21.67 -0.30
N THR A 568 -18.90 -22.39 0.36
CA THR A 568 -19.20 -22.30 1.79
C THR A 568 -19.22 -23.69 2.41
N ASP A 569 -18.97 -23.81 3.70
CA ASP A 569 -19.11 -25.05 4.46
C ASP A 569 -20.43 -25.12 5.25
N ASN A 570 -21.29 -24.12 5.08
CA ASN A 570 -22.61 -24.07 5.69
C ASN A 570 -23.70 -24.51 4.70
N ASN A 571 -24.19 -25.73 4.87
CA ASN A 571 -25.24 -26.30 4.02
C ASN A 571 -26.56 -25.50 4.07
N THR A 572 -26.86 -24.87 5.21
CA THR A 572 -28.06 -24.03 5.35
C THR A 572 -27.94 -22.77 4.52
N ALA A 573 -26.77 -22.10 4.52
CA ALA A 573 -26.53 -20.92 3.71
C ALA A 573 -26.61 -21.23 2.20
N ASP A 574 -26.00 -22.35 1.77
CA ASP A 574 -26.09 -22.86 0.41
C ASP A 574 -27.55 -23.12 0.01
N GLY A 575 -28.30 -23.88 0.81
CA GLY A 575 -29.69 -24.24 0.55
C GLY A 575 -30.62 -23.03 0.52
N ILE A 576 -30.37 -22.01 1.35
CA ILE A 576 -31.13 -20.76 1.36
C ILE A 576 -30.89 -19.99 0.05
N ILE A 577 -29.65 -19.81 -0.37
CA ILE A 577 -29.33 -19.01 -1.57
C ILE A 577 -29.77 -19.71 -2.85
N ASN A 578 -29.62 -21.01 -2.93
CA ASN A 578 -30.03 -21.82 -4.08
C ASN A 578 -31.55 -22.16 -4.09
N GLY A 579 -32.29 -21.71 -3.07
CA GLY A 579 -33.75 -21.87 -3.01
C GLY A 579 -34.22 -23.29 -2.69
N THR A 580 -33.33 -24.17 -2.18
CA THR A 580 -33.70 -25.55 -1.76
C THR A 580 -34.28 -25.57 -0.35
N PHE A 581 -34.08 -24.53 0.46
CA PHE A 581 -34.71 -24.34 1.77
C PHE A 581 -35.61 -23.11 1.79
N GLN A 582 -36.85 -23.25 2.32
CA GLN A 582 -37.73 -22.13 2.56
C GLN A 582 -37.33 -21.40 3.84
N GLN A 583 -37.16 -20.09 3.74
CA GLN A 583 -36.79 -19.23 4.86
C GLN A 583 -38.06 -18.91 5.70
N ASN A 584 -38.22 -19.58 6.83
CA ASN A 584 -39.44 -19.44 7.63
C ASN A 584 -39.42 -18.30 8.67
N ARG A 585 -38.29 -17.66 9.04
CA ARG A 585 -38.22 -16.78 10.25
C ARG A 585 -37.20 -15.64 10.28
N SER A 586 -36.63 -15.19 9.20
CA SER A 586 -35.58 -14.12 9.30
C SER A 586 -35.94 -12.89 8.43
N LYS A 587 -36.49 -11.84 9.06
CA LYS A 587 -36.80 -10.56 8.42
C LYS A 587 -35.59 -9.62 8.24
N ALA A 588 -34.49 -9.86 8.95
CA ALA A 588 -33.34 -8.96 8.98
C ALA A 588 -32.32 -9.16 7.84
N ILE A 589 -32.36 -10.29 7.15
CA ILE A 589 -31.43 -10.67 6.07
C ILE A 589 -31.89 -10.17 4.69
N ASP A 590 -33.11 -9.70 4.56
CA ASP A 590 -33.85 -9.61 3.31
C ASP A 590 -33.06 -9.06 2.11
N MET A 591 -32.43 -7.88 2.23
CA MET A 591 -31.79 -7.25 1.07
C MET A 591 -30.51 -7.95 0.59
N ARG A 592 -29.63 -8.39 1.50
CA ARG A 592 -28.37 -9.07 1.15
C ARG A 592 -28.63 -10.44 0.54
N PHE A 593 -29.60 -11.13 1.08
CA PHE A 593 -30.05 -12.42 0.63
C PHE A 593 -30.68 -12.35 -0.77
N TYR A 594 -31.65 -11.46 -1.00
CA TYR A 594 -32.27 -11.30 -2.31
C TYR A 594 -31.26 -10.83 -3.36
N TRP A 595 -30.30 -9.99 -2.98
CA TRP A 595 -29.24 -9.57 -3.88
C TRP A 595 -28.38 -10.77 -4.32
N LEU A 596 -27.98 -11.68 -3.41
CA LEU A 596 -27.22 -12.89 -3.74
C LEU A 596 -28.00 -13.81 -4.68
N ILE A 597 -29.28 -14.06 -4.39
CA ILE A 597 -30.15 -14.88 -5.25
C ILE A 597 -30.26 -14.28 -6.65
N ASP A 598 -30.48 -12.96 -6.73
CA ASP A 598 -30.57 -12.25 -8.00
C ASP A 598 -29.29 -12.42 -8.83
N ARG A 599 -28.12 -12.21 -8.23
CA ARG A 599 -26.82 -12.38 -8.88
C ARG A 599 -26.54 -13.83 -9.29
N ALA A 600 -26.93 -14.79 -8.46
CA ALA A 600 -26.82 -16.21 -8.81
C ALA A 600 -27.73 -16.57 -10.00
N LYS A 601 -28.98 -16.08 -10.03
CA LYS A 601 -29.90 -16.26 -11.17
C LYS A 601 -29.39 -15.60 -12.46
N GLN A 602 -28.68 -14.48 -12.35
CA GLN A 602 -28.03 -13.82 -13.49
C GLN A 602 -26.76 -14.55 -13.96
N GLY A 603 -26.37 -15.66 -13.32
CA GLY A 603 -25.18 -16.42 -13.67
C GLY A 603 -23.86 -15.74 -13.30
N GLN A 604 -23.86 -14.78 -12.37
CA GLN A 604 -22.64 -14.13 -11.91
C GLN A 604 -21.91 -14.97 -10.86
N PHE A 605 -22.65 -15.70 -10.03
CA PHE A 605 -22.11 -16.56 -8.98
C PHE A 605 -22.75 -17.95 -9.01
N SER A 606 -21.98 -18.95 -8.60
CA SER A 606 -22.43 -20.32 -8.34
C SER A 606 -22.02 -20.68 -6.90
N ILE A 607 -22.95 -20.52 -5.96
CA ILE A 607 -22.70 -20.85 -4.56
C ILE A 607 -22.83 -22.37 -4.42
N TYR A 608 -21.91 -23.01 -3.69
CA TYR A 608 -21.92 -24.43 -3.46
C TYR A 608 -21.35 -24.80 -2.11
N TRP A 609 -21.91 -25.83 -1.52
CA TRP A 609 -21.42 -26.39 -0.28
C TRP A 609 -20.27 -27.39 -0.49
N ALA A 610 -19.25 -27.33 0.39
CA ALA A 610 -18.25 -28.38 0.55
C ALA A 610 -17.73 -28.42 1.99
N ARG A 611 -17.19 -29.58 2.42
CA ARG A 611 -16.71 -29.79 3.78
C ARG A 611 -15.70 -28.74 4.22
N GLY A 612 -15.77 -28.27 5.48
CA GLY A 612 -14.95 -27.17 6.03
C GLY A 612 -13.43 -27.45 6.09
N GLU A 613 -13.00 -28.72 6.18
CA GLU A 613 -11.60 -29.12 6.36
C GLU A 613 -10.62 -28.53 5.33
N THR A 614 -11.11 -28.26 4.14
CA THR A 614 -10.35 -27.68 3.04
C THR A 614 -10.84 -26.28 2.66
N ASN A 615 -11.62 -25.60 3.54
CA ASN A 615 -12.05 -24.24 3.32
C ASN A 615 -10.90 -23.27 3.63
N LEU A 616 -10.34 -22.64 2.58
CA LEU A 616 -9.22 -21.70 2.74
C LEU A 616 -9.62 -20.43 3.51
N ALA A 617 -10.92 -20.09 3.55
CA ALA A 617 -11.40 -18.90 4.23
C ALA A 617 -11.47 -19.06 5.76
N ASP A 618 -11.53 -20.30 6.29
CA ASP A 618 -11.59 -20.58 7.73
C ASP A 618 -10.43 -19.95 8.49
N TYR A 619 -9.25 -19.92 7.89
CA TYR A 619 -8.07 -19.31 8.50
C TYR A 619 -8.25 -17.82 8.82
N PHE A 620 -9.08 -17.10 8.08
CA PHE A 620 -9.24 -15.64 8.18
C PHE A 620 -10.35 -15.20 9.13
N THR A 621 -11.06 -16.12 9.75
CA THR A 621 -12.22 -15.83 10.61
C THR A 621 -11.92 -15.91 12.11
N LYS A 622 -10.85 -16.59 12.52
CA LYS A 622 -10.50 -16.83 13.94
C LYS A 622 -8.99 -16.87 14.18
N HIS A 623 -8.60 -16.74 15.45
CA HIS A 623 -7.22 -16.99 15.87
C HIS A 623 -6.90 -18.48 15.89
N HIS A 624 -5.69 -18.84 15.50
CA HIS A 624 -5.22 -20.21 15.45
C HIS A 624 -4.00 -20.43 16.35
N SER A 625 -3.82 -21.66 16.82
CA SER A 625 -2.61 -22.06 17.51
C SER A 625 -1.39 -21.96 16.57
N GLY A 626 -0.21 -21.70 17.12
CA GLY A 626 1.01 -21.65 16.33
C GLY A 626 1.31 -22.95 15.57
N SER A 627 0.92 -24.11 16.11
CA SER A 627 1.04 -25.41 15.42
C SER A 627 0.12 -25.51 14.20
N HIS A 628 -1.12 -25.04 14.31
CA HIS A 628 -2.05 -24.98 13.18
C HIS A 628 -1.55 -23.99 12.11
N HIS A 629 -1.12 -22.80 12.53
CA HIS A 629 -0.57 -21.79 11.62
C HIS A 629 0.60 -22.35 10.81
N ARG A 630 1.61 -22.96 11.45
CA ARG A 630 2.75 -23.57 10.73
C ARG A 630 2.34 -24.62 9.71
N ARG A 631 1.29 -25.40 10.02
CA ARG A 631 0.78 -26.42 9.10
C ARG A 631 0.10 -25.82 7.87
N VAL A 632 -0.65 -24.74 8.03
CA VAL A 632 -1.47 -24.17 6.93
C VAL A 632 -0.81 -23.02 6.19
N ARG A 633 0.15 -22.31 6.79
CA ARG A 633 0.85 -21.19 6.15
C ARG A 633 1.42 -21.53 4.77
N PRO A 634 2.04 -22.73 4.55
CA PRO A 634 2.55 -23.11 3.23
C PRO A 634 1.48 -23.26 2.13
N ILE A 635 0.20 -23.25 2.47
CA ILE A 635 -0.88 -23.25 1.47
C ILE A 635 -1.06 -21.84 0.87
N TYR A 636 -0.80 -20.80 1.66
CA TYR A 636 -1.00 -19.41 1.29
C TYR A 636 0.27 -18.71 0.81
N THR A 637 1.43 -19.16 1.28
CA THR A 637 2.75 -18.62 0.97
C THR A 637 3.73 -19.76 0.71
N THR A 638 4.67 -19.55 -0.17
CA THR A 638 5.69 -20.56 -0.53
C THR A 638 7.05 -20.15 -0.01
#